data_c494cbc79634204d6208af54890d7121
#
_entry.id   c494cbc79634204d6208af54890d7121
#
_cell.length_a   1.000
_cell.length_b   1.000
_cell.length_c   1.000
_cell.angle_alpha   90.00
_cell.angle_beta   90.00
_cell.angle_gamma   90.00
#
_symmetry.space_group_name_H-M   'P 1'
#
loop_
_entity.id
_entity.type
_entity.pdbx_description
1 polymer ?
#
loop_
_entity_poly.entity_id
_entity_poly.type
_entity_poly.pdbx_seq_one_letter_code
_entity_poly.pdbx_strand_id
1 'polypeptide(L)'
;MDAETTGGHSEAGWSLVAQGRDALVRHAWGEALERFTEADAVGALTPAELNEYATAAWWNGRLAQAIEIRERAYGAASRANQLDVAVMLALELARDNVYRTSDPLAAAWLQRAERLLAAVEENAGHGWLAATKAFRFSLLGDVDGALAAASEAEGIAARMGDRNLAALAQAEHGFGLIASGQVQEGMAMVDEASVAAVGGELEPATAGGICCTTIGACAALGEWARAARWTEAQDRWCRREGINGYPGMCRLYRSEIKQLRGSWLEAEAEARQASVELAGFIPAAAATALYRIGEIRLRRGDLPEAEEALTQAYALGAHIEPGFSLVRLAQGRTDDAAAGIREALDHPRPTPNWHAPPATPLYRMPLLRAQVEIALAAGDVDTARVASSELDGIAERYASQASKATAAMARGLLRLAQSEPADAERALREAVDAWTDLDAPYEAAQARRALAEALTKRGQDDRARMELRAARASFEHLGASLDLRRADAESVRDPANDDAVTRSEAVRALRAFVFTDIVDSTRLAESLGDEPWRNVMRWHDRAVRSIVAQHGGEVVKSTGDGFFLAFDDTDRALEATIGLQRRLAEHREREGFAPAVRIGINVAEASRSGSDYSGRGVNLAARVCAAASGDEILVTRSSLDNSRRTFNLGDHRTLELKGVAGLVGVAAIRWH
;
A
#
# COMPACT_ATOMS: atom_id res chain seq x y z
N MET A 1 27.50 30.10 -50.15
CA MET A 1 28.05 28.75 -50.41
C MET A 1 28.12 28.09 -49.07
N ASP A 2 26.92 27.71 -48.58
CA ASP A 2 26.71 27.13 -47.25
C ASP A 2 25.78 25.94 -47.41
N ALA A 3 26.40 24.82 -47.64
CA ALA A 3 25.75 23.51 -47.59
C ALA A 3 26.74 22.57 -46.92
N GLU A 4 26.53 22.28 -45.63
CA GLU A 4 27.07 21.11 -44.95
C GLU A 4 26.74 21.15 -43.47
N THR A 5 25.47 20.90 -43.12
CA THR A 5 25.10 20.37 -41.76
C THR A 5 23.71 19.72 -41.79
N THR A 6 23.39 19.01 -42.87
CA THR A 6 22.28 18.06 -42.89
C THR A 6 22.84 16.66 -42.72
N GLY A 7 22.60 16.01 -41.57
CA GLY A 7 22.90 14.61 -41.37
C GLY A 7 22.36 13.79 -42.53
N GLY A 8 23.18 12.88 -43.07
CA GLY A 8 22.91 12.17 -44.29
C GLY A 8 21.89 11.04 -44.15
N HIS A 9 20.62 11.39 -43.93
CA HIS A 9 19.54 10.41 -44.04
C HIS A 9 19.20 10.13 -45.49
N SER A 10 19.05 8.85 -45.83
CA SER A 10 18.33 8.44 -47.04
C SER A 10 16.83 8.82 -46.89
N GLU A 11 16.11 8.91 -48.01
CA GLU A 11 14.66 9.18 -47.99
C GLU A 11 13.89 8.18 -47.10
N ALA A 12 14.36 6.92 -47.05
CA ALA A 12 13.85 5.88 -46.15
C ALA A 12 14.14 6.18 -44.66
N GLY A 13 15.33 6.70 -44.36
CA GLY A 13 15.71 7.07 -42.99
C GLY A 13 14.87 8.23 -42.43
N TRP A 14 14.60 9.26 -43.25
CA TRP A 14 13.71 10.36 -42.88
C TRP A 14 12.28 9.89 -42.57
N SER A 15 11.75 8.95 -43.34
CA SER A 15 10.43 8.35 -43.12
C SER A 15 10.36 7.60 -41.80
N LEU A 16 11.40 6.83 -41.43
CA LEU A 16 11.46 6.05 -40.19
C LEU A 16 11.56 6.96 -38.93
N VAL A 17 12.38 8.00 -39.01
CA VAL A 17 12.46 9.00 -37.92
C VAL A 17 11.11 9.71 -37.71
N ALA A 18 10.45 10.13 -38.79
CA ALA A 18 9.14 10.78 -38.70
C ALA A 18 8.08 9.83 -38.09
N GLN A 19 8.08 8.54 -38.47
CA GLN A 19 7.21 7.52 -37.88
C GLN A 19 7.54 7.32 -36.38
N GLY A 20 8.83 7.29 -36.00
CA GLY A 20 9.26 7.18 -34.62
C GLY A 20 8.77 8.35 -33.77
N ARG A 21 8.86 9.60 -34.27
CA ARG A 21 8.35 10.79 -33.62
C ARG A 21 6.83 10.79 -33.47
N ASP A 22 6.10 10.39 -34.51
CA ASP A 22 4.65 10.22 -34.44
C ASP A 22 4.25 9.19 -33.37
N ALA A 23 4.97 8.09 -33.28
CA ALA A 23 4.78 7.08 -32.24
C ALA A 23 5.10 7.62 -30.82
N LEU A 24 6.16 8.44 -30.66
CA LEU A 24 6.45 9.10 -29.38
C LEU A 24 5.30 10.02 -28.94
N VAL A 25 4.77 10.84 -29.85
CA VAL A 25 3.64 11.76 -29.57
C VAL A 25 2.38 10.98 -29.15
N ARG A 26 2.16 9.80 -29.70
CA ARG A 26 1.05 8.89 -29.35
C ARG A 26 1.34 8.04 -28.13
N HIS A 27 2.50 8.17 -27.50
CA HIS A 27 2.98 7.31 -26.39
C HIS A 27 3.04 5.81 -26.78
N ALA A 28 3.18 5.52 -28.06
CA ALA A 28 3.39 4.15 -28.60
C ALA A 28 4.88 3.77 -28.52
N TRP A 29 5.39 3.68 -27.27
CA TRP A 29 6.82 3.57 -26.97
C TRP A 29 7.51 2.40 -27.66
N GLY A 30 6.83 1.24 -27.76
CA GLY A 30 7.34 0.05 -28.45
C GLY A 30 7.54 0.31 -29.93
N GLU A 31 6.53 0.88 -30.61
CA GLU A 31 6.60 1.25 -32.02
C GLU A 31 7.69 2.31 -32.27
N ALA A 32 7.77 3.33 -31.38
CA ALA A 32 8.81 4.34 -31.47
C ALA A 32 10.21 3.70 -31.41
N LEU A 33 10.44 2.79 -30.46
CA LEU A 33 11.70 2.09 -30.29
C LEU A 33 12.07 1.28 -31.55
N GLU A 34 11.12 0.57 -32.14
CA GLU A 34 11.32 -0.18 -33.37
C GLU A 34 11.72 0.74 -34.54
N ARG A 35 10.94 1.82 -34.78
CA ARG A 35 11.22 2.76 -35.87
C ARG A 35 12.59 3.44 -35.71
N PHE A 36 12.96 3.88 -34.53
CA PHE A 36 14.29 4.48 -34.28
C PHE A 36 15.41 3.44 -34.42
N THR A 37 15.19 2.18 -34.04
CA THR A 37 16.15 1.09 -34.24
C THR A 37 16.41 0.85 -35.72
N GLU A 38 15.35 0.81 -36.55
CA GLU A 38 15.45 0.70 -37.97
C GLU A 38 16.13 1.93 -38.61
N ALA A 39 15.81 3.15 -38.14
CA ALA A 39 16.42 4.36 -38.65
C ALA A 39 17.93 4.43 -38.34
N ASP A 40 18.37 4.03 -37.13
CA ASP A 40 19.79 3.95 -36.75
C ASP A 40 20.57 2.93 -37.59
N ALA A 41 19.92 1.87 -38.03
CA ALA A 41 20.54 0.87 -38.92
C ALA A 41 20.72 1.34 -40.38
N VAL A 42 19.92 2.31 -40.84
CA VAL A 42 19.96 2.79 -42.25
C VAL A 42 20.82 4.04 -42.39
N GLY A 43 21.08 4.80 -41.30
CA GLY A 43 21.85 6.04 -41.34
C GLY A 43 22.18 6.62 -39.99
N ALA A 44 23.08 7.58 -39.94
CA ALA A 44 23.47 8.23 -38.68
C ALA A 44 22.38 9.19 -38.20
N LEU A 45 21.85 8.94 -37.00
CA LEU A 45 20.92 9.84 -36.32
C LEU A 45 21.62 11.08 -35.78
N THR A 46 20.95 12.21 -35.80
CA THR A 46 21.40 13.45 -35.15
C THR A 46 21.38 13.30 -33.62
N PRO A 47 22.09 14.16 -32.84
CA PRO A 47 22.02 14.11 -31.38
C PRO A 47 20.60 14.19 -30.81
N ALA A 48 19.72 15.00 -31.39
CA ALA A 48 18.33 15.12 -30.97
C ALA A 48 17.54 13.83 -31.24
N GLU A 49 17.71 13.23 -32.42
CA GLU A 49 17.07 11.95 -32.80
C GLU A 49 17.58 10.78 -31.96
N LEU A 50 18.87 10.77 -31.62
CA LEU A 50 19.40 9.78 -30.66
C LEU A 50 18.78 9.96 -29.27
N ASN A 51 18.51 11.20 -28.83
CA ASN A 51 17.82 11.40 -27.54
C ASN A 51 16.35 10.95 -27.61
N GLU A 52 15.65 11.20 -28.70
CA GLU A 52 14.29 10.68 -28.96
C GLU A 52 14.28 9.13 -28.93
N TYR A 53 15.27 8.51 -29.56
CA TYR A 53 15.48 7.06 -29.53
C TYR A 53 15.75 6.53 -28.10
N ALA A 54 16.63 7.20 -27.37
CA ALA A 54 16.91 6.86 -25.96
C ALA A 54 15.65 7.00 -25.10
N THR A 55 14.84 8.04 -25.34
CA THR A 55 13.56 8.23 -24.65
C THR A 55 12.59 7.08 -24.92
N ALA A 56 12.48 6.59 -26.16
CA ALA A 56 11.69 5.42 -26.49
C ALA A 56 12.21 4.17 -25.76
N ALA A 57 13.52 3.96 -25.70
CA ALA A 57 14.12 2.84 -24.97
C ALA A 57 13.84 2.93 -23.46
N TRP A 58 13.94 4.12 -22.89
CA TRP A 58 13.69 4.41 -21.47
C TRP A 58 12.25 4.06 -21.08
N TRP A 59 11.25 4.52 -21.85
CA TRP A 59 9.84 4.24 -21.59
C TRP A 59 9.46 2.76 -21.81
N ASN A 60 10.29 2.01 -22.56
CA ASN A 60 10.16 0.55 -22.64
C ASN A 60 10.89 -0.20 -21.51
N GLY A 61 11.39 0.49 -20.49
CA GLY A 61 12.10 -0.13 -19.37
C GLY A 61 13.51 -0.63 -19.72
N ARG A 62 14.08 -0.19 -20.85
CA ARG A 62 15.41 -0.59 -21.32
C ARG A 62 16.47 0.45 -20.95
N LEU A 63 16.63 0.69 -19.63
CA LEU A 63 17.50 1.76 -19.14
C LEU A 63 18.97 1.63 -19.63
N ALA A 64 19.51 0.42 -19.64
CA ALA A 64 20.91 0.22 -20.12
C ALA A 64 21.06 0.66 -21.59
N GLN A 65 20.11 0.29 -22.45
CA GLN A 65 20.08 0.71 -23.85
C GLN A 65 19.91 2.23 -24.00
N ALA A 66 19.03 2.82 -23.18
CA ALA A 66 18.82 4.28 -23.18
C ALA A 66 20.12 5.04 -22.84
N ILE A 67 20.86 4.57 -21.81
CA ILE A 67 22.16 5.15 -21.45
C ILE A 67 23.16 5.07 -22.60
N GLU A 68 23.34 3.89 -23.22
CA GLU A 68 24.26 3.71 -24.35
C GLU A 68 23.94 4.66 -25.51
N ILE A 69 22.65 4.82 -25.84
CA ILE A 69 22.21 5.71 -26.91
C ILE A 69 22.45 7.19 -26.52
N ARG A 70 22.17 7.57 -25.26
CA ARG A 70 22.43 8.95 -24.78
C ARG A 70 23.91 9.28 -24.74
N GLU A 71 24.79 8.33 -24.38
CA GLU A 71 26.24 8.51 -24.46
C GLU A 71 26.71 8.77 -25.90
N ARG A 72 26.15 8.06 -26.88
CA ARG A 72 26.38 8.31 -28.31
C ARG A 72 25.88 9.71 -28.69
N ALA A 73 24.67 10.08 -28.27
CA ALA A 73 24.07 11.39 -28.52
C ALA A 73 24.95 12.52 -27.94
N TYR A 74 25.40 12.35 -26.68
CA TYR A 74 26.29 13.31 -26.02
C TYR A 74 27.63 13.48 -26.79
N GLY A 75 28.24 12.38 -27.21
CA GLY A 75 29.46 12.41 -27.99
C GLY A 75 29.28 13.11 -29.34
N ALA A 76 28.13 12.91 -30.00
CA ALA A 76 27.81 13.58 -31.27
C ALA A 76 27.54 15.09 -31.06
N ALA A 77 26.74 15.47 -30.03
CA ALA A 77 26.46 16.86 -29.67
C ALA A 77 27.76 17.62 -29.33
N SER A 78 28.65 17.01 -28.54
CA SER A 78 29.94 17.58 -28.17
C SER A 78 30.83 17.85 -29.37
N ARG A 79 30.89 16.90 -30.34
CA ARG A 79 31.67 17.09 -31.58
C ARG A 79 31.06 18.16 -32.48
N ALA A 80 29.74 18.30 -32.47
CA ALA A 80 29.03 19.34 -33.24
C ALA A 80 28.97 20.71 -32.55
N ASN A 81 29.56 20.82 -31.35
CA ASN A 81 29.55 22.05 -30.52
C ASN A 81 28.12 22.55 -30.18
N GLN A 82 27.18 21.59 -30.06
CA GLN A 82 25.79 21.85 -29.66
C GLN A 82 25.68 21.83 -28.12
N LEU A 83 26.07 22.94 -27.50
CA LEU A 83 26.28 23.05 -26.05
C LEU A 83 25.01 22.76 -25.25
N ASP A 84 23.88 23.36 -25.62
CA ASP A 84 22.60 23.19 -24.91
C ASP A 84 22.13 21.71 -24.94
N VAL A 85 22.25 21.05 -26.11
CA VAL A 85 21.93 19.62 -26.25
C VAL A 85 22.87 18.76 -25.41
N ALA A 86 24.17 19.06 -25.40
CA ALA A 86 25.14 18.33 -24.60
C ALA A 86 24.89 18.47 -23.10
N VAL A 87 24.48 19.66 -22.63
CA VAL A 87 24.10 19.87 -21.23
C VAL A 87 22.91 18.99 -20.85
N MET A 88 21.81 19.05 -21.60
CA MET A 88 20.60 18.27 -21.28
C MET A 88 20.88 16.77 -21.31
N LEU A 89 21.65 16.28 -22.30
CA LEU A 89 22.05 14.87 -22.35
C LEU A 89 22.92 14.45 -21.16
N ALA A 90 23.82 15.34 -20.68
CA ALA A 90 24.62 15.06 -19.49
C ALA A 90 23.76 14.97 -18.23
N LEU A 91 22.71 15.82 -18.10
CA LEU A 91 21.76 15.80 -17.00
C LEU A 91 20.88 14.54 -17.02
N GLU A 92 20.40 14.12 -18.21
CA GLU A 92 19.66 12.89 -18.36
C GLU A 92 20.52 11.66 -18.04
N LEU A 93 21.77 11.62 -18.48
CA LEU A 93 22.72 10.57 -18.13
C LEU A 93 23.02 10.54 -16.63
N ALA A 94 23.09 11.71 -15.98
CA ALA A 94 23.23 11.76 -14.52
C ALA A 94 22.04 11.10 -13.83
N ARG A 95 20.80 11.47 -14.22
CA ARG A 95 19.56 10.89 -13.67
C ARG A 95 19.45 9.38 -13.93
N ASP A 96 19.76 8.93 -15.13
CA ASP A 96 19.73 7.52 -15.49
C ASP A 96 20.71 6.69 -14.65
N ASN A 97 21.88 7.24 -14.37
CA ASN A 97 22.86 6.60 -13.50
C ASN A 97 22.46 6.61 -12.02
N VAL A 98 21.68 7.59 -11.57
CA VAL A 98 21.00 7.51 -10.25
C VAL A 98 20.06 6.32 -10.20
N TYR A 99 19.21 6.12 -11.21
CA TYR A 99 18.31 4.97 -11.29
C TYR A 99 19.05 3.62 -11.32
N ARG A 100 20.25 3.57 -11.93
CA ARG A 100 21.13 2.38 -11.90
C ARG A 100 21.89 2.21 -10.59
N THR A 101 21.68 3.09 -9.60
CA THR A 101 22.46 3.10 -8.34
C THR A 101 23.97 3.25 -8.54
N SER A 102 24.38 3.94 -9.61
CA SER A 102 25.77 4.24 -9.93
C SER A 102 26.10 5.69 -9.61
N ASP A 103 26.16 6.01 -8.29
CA ASP A 103 26.41 7.39 -7.82
C ASP A 103 27.71 8.01 -8.34
N PRO A 104 28.86 7.32 -8.48
CA PRO A 104 30.06 7.91 -9.06
C PRO A 104 29.88 8.38 -10.50
N LEU A 105 29.13 7.64 -11.32
CA LEU A 105 28.85 8.03 -12.70
C LEU A 105 27.85 9.19 -12.76
N ALA A 106 26.82 9.16 -11.91
CA ALA A 106 25.86 10.26 -11.79
C ALA A 106 26.58 11.57 -11.41
N ALA A 107 27.47 11.53 -10.40
CA ALA A 107 28.27 12.67 -9.99
C ALA A 107 29.20 13.17 -11.12
N ALA A 108 29.83 12.27 -11.86
CA ALA A 108 30.71 12.62 -12.98
C ALA A 108 29.95 13.35 -14.11
N TRP A 109 28.72 12.89 -14.44
CA TRP A 109 27.88 13.53 -15.43
C TRP A 109 27.37 14.90 -14.96
N LEU A 110 27.02 15.07 -13.68
CA LEU A 110 26.68 16.38 -13.11
C LEU A 110 27.85 17.37 -13.20
N GLN A 111 29.07 16.94 -12.81
CA GLN A 111 30.26 17.76 -12.97
C GLN A 111 30.54 18.13 -14.43
N ARG A 112 30.18 17.24 -15.35
CA ARG A 112 30.32 17.52 -16.78
C ARG A 112 29.34 18.61 -17.22
N ALA A 113 28.06 18.53 -16.81
CA ALA A 113 27.06 19.56 -17.06
C ALA A 113 27.48 20.90 -16.44
N GLU A 114 27.96 20.93 -15.20
CA GLU A 114 28.49 22.17 -14.57
C GLU A 114 29.60 22.84 -15.38
N ARG A 115 30.60 22.07 -15.85
CA ARG A 115 31.66 22.62 -16.66
C ARG A 115 31.18 23.20 -17.99
N LEU A 116 30.15 22.62 -18.61
CA LEU A 116 29.56 23.14 -19.84
C LEU A 116 28.81 24.44 -19.60
N LEU A 117 28.08 24.51 -18.46
CA LEU A 117 27.30 25.69 -18.08
C LEU A 117 28.14 26.85 -17.55
N ALA A 118 29.33 26.59 -16.98
CA ALA A 118 30.20 27.61 -16.42
C ALA A 118 30.65 28.69 -17.43
N ALA A 119 30.55 28.43 -18.73
CA ALA A 119 30.97 29.34 -19.81
C ALA A 119 29.80 30.10 -20.48
N VAL A 120 28.56 29.89 -20.02
CA VAL A 120 27.35 30.48 -20.61
C VAL A 120 26.56 31.30 -19.58
N GLU A 121 25.79 32.26 -20.05
CA GLU A 121 24.86 33.00 -19.20
C GLU A 121 23.78 32.05 -18.62
N GLU A 122 23.20 32.46 -17.49
CA GLU A 122 22.13 31.67 -16.82
C GLU A 122 20.99 31.38 -17.80
N ASN A 123 20.64 30.09 -17.88
CA ASN A 123 19.57 29.56 -18.70
C ASN A 123 18.87 28.38 -17.99
N ALA A 124 17.83 27.81 -18.61
CA ALA A 124 17.07 26.67 -18.04
C ALA A 124 17.96 25.47 -17.68
N GLY A 125 19.07 25.23 -18.37
CA GLY A 125 20.03 24.17 -18.07
C GLY A 125 20.64 24.27 -16.67
N HIS A 126 20.87 25.47 -16.16
CA HIS A 126 21.33 25.68 -14.78
C HIS A 126 20.27 25.22 -13.75
N GLY A 127 19.00 25.54 -14.02
CA GLY A 127 17.90 25.13 -13.17
C GLY A 127 17.71 23.60 -13.18
N TRP A 128 17.77 22.96 -14.36
CA TRP A 128 17.70 21.51 -14.47
C TRP A 128 18.90 20.82 -13.79
N LEU A 129 20.10 21.42 -13.83
CA LEU A 129 21.26 20.95 -13.07
C LEU A 129 20.98 21.00 -11.56
N ALA A 130 20.46 22.13 -11.06
CA ALA A 130 20.12 22.29 -9.65
C ALA A 130 19.03 21.28 -9.22
N ALA A 131 17.97 21.09 -10.01
CA ALA A 131 16.93 20.09 -9.71
C ALA A 131 17.47 18.67 -9.70
N THR A 132 18.35 18.28 -10.65
CA THR A 132 18.98 16.97 -10.67
C THR A 132 19.91 16.75 -9.46
N LYS A 133 20.59 17.80 -9.00
CA LYS A 133 21.37 17.75 -7.75
C LYS A 133 20.45 17.57 -6.54
N ALA A 134 19.34 18.31 -6.46
CA ALA A 134 18.37 18.17 -5.37
C ALA A 134 17.88 16.72 -5.25
N PHE A 135 17.44 16.12 -6.36
CA PHE A 135 17.04 14.72 -6.42
C PHE A 135 18.14 13.77 -5.93
N ARG A 136 19.37 13.93 -6.41
CA ARG A 136 20.50 13.11 -5.98
C ARG A 136 20.81 13.27 -4.50
N PHE A 137 20.84 14.48 -3.96
CA PHE A 137 21.09 14.76 -2.55
C PHE A 137 20.02 14.17 -1.66
N SER A 138 18.74 14.25 -2.06
CA SER A 138 17.62 13.61 -1.38
C SER A 138 17.84 12.09 -1.24
N LEU A 139 18.23 11.42 -2.31
CA LEU A 139 18.47 9.97 -2.28
C LEU A 139 19.69 9.56 -1.46
N LEU A 140 20.66 10.44 -1.28
CA LEU A 140 21.86 10.21 -0.46
C LEU A 140 21.69 10.65 1.00
N GLY A 141 20.55 11.30 1.35
CA GLY A 141 20.27 11.77 2.70
C GLY A 141 20.91 13.11 3.05
N ASP A 142 21.44 13.82 2.07
CA ASP A 142 21.92 15.21 2.24
C ASP A 142 20.72 16.18 2.11
N VAL A 143 19.98 16.33 3.22
CA VAL A 143 18.75 17.12 3.25
C VAL A 143 19.03 18.61 3.03
N ASP A 144 20.11 19.13 3.61
CA ASP A 144 20.47 20.55 3.48
C ASP A 144 20.91 20.90 2.05
N GLY A 145 21.71 20.01 1.44
CA GLY A 145 22.10 20.12 0.04
C GLY A 145 20.90 20.04 -0.91
N ALA A 146 19.96 19.13 -0.62
CA ALA A 146 18.73 18.98 -1.40
C ALA A 146 17.86 20.25 -1.36
N LEU A 147 17.63 20.81 -0.18
CA LEU A 147 16.87 22.05 0.00
C LEU A 147 17.51 23.24 -0.70
N ALA A 148 18.82 23.42 -0.57
CA ALA A 148 19.54 24.49 -1.21
C ALA A 148 19.45 24.39 -2.74
N ALA A 149 19.66 23.21 -3.30
CA ALA A 149 19.60 22.97 -4.74
C ALA A 149 18.16 23.10 -5.30
N ALA A 150 17.14 22.64 -4.55
CA ALA A 150 15.74 22.80 -4.95
C ALA A 150 15.33 24.30 -4.98
N SER A 151 15.71 25.08 -3.97
CA SER A 151 15.45 26.52 -3.92
C SER A 151 16.15 27.28 -5.06
N GLU A 152 17.39 26.87 -5.42
CA GLU A 152 18.10 27.43 -6.60
C GLU A 152 17.32 27.11 -7.88
N ALA A 153 16.87 25.88 -8.06
CA ALA A 153 16.10 25.46 -9.21
C ALA A 153 14.77 26.22 -9.35
N GLU A 154 14.03 26.44 -8.24
CA GLU A 154 12.80 27.24 -8.22
C GLU A 154 13.07 28.69 -8.68
N GLY A 155 14.13 29.31 -8.15
CA GLY A 155 14.51 30.68 -8.52
C GLY A 155 14.82 30.81 -10.01
N ILE A 156 15.54 29.83 -10.60
CA ILE A 156 15.85 29.85 -12.03
C ILE A 156 14.60 29.55 -12.86
N ALA A 157 13.77 28.57 -12.44
CA ALA A 157 12.53 28.24 -13.12
C ALA A 157 11.58 29.45 -13.25
N ALA A 158 11.47 30.25 -12.17
CA ALA A 158 10.66 31.48 -12.17
C ALA A 158 11.20 32.51 -13.15
N ARG A 159 12.53 32.68 -13.24
CA ARG A 159 13.15 33.63 -14.19
C ARG A 159 13.02 33.17 -15.64
N MET A 160 13.10 31.87 -15.89
CA MET A 160 13.04 31.28 -17.24
C MET A 160 11.62 30.99 -17.72
N GLY A 161 10.62 30.99 -16.83
CA GLY A 161 9.24 30.62 -17.16
C GLY A 161 9.07 29.15 -17.49
N ASP A 162 9.95 28.25 -17.01
CA ASP A 162 9.90 26.80 -17.26
C ASP A 162 8.97 26.13 -16.24
N ARG A 163 7.77 25.72 -16.69
CA ARG A 163 6.73 25.10 -15.84
C ARG A 163 7.13 23.71 -15.35
N ASN A 164 7.79 22.90 -16.20
CA ASN A 164 8.23 21.56 -15.81
C ASN A 164 9.28 21.64 -14.70
N LEU A 165 10.27 22.50 -14.89
CA LEU A 165 11.32 22.73 -13.89
C LEU A 165 10.73 23.28 -12.58
N ALA A 166 9.81 24.25 -12.66
CA ALA A 166 9.18 24.84 -11.48
C ALA A 166 8.44 23.79 -10.64
N ALA A 167 7.61 22.96 -11.27
CA ALA A 167 6.85 21.92 -10.58
C ALA A 167 7.77 20.83 -10.00
N LEU A 168 8.82 20.42 -10.73
CA LEU A 168 9.78 19.44 -10.23
C LEU A 168 10.57 19.98 -9.03
N ALA A 169 11.08 21.21 -9.14
CA ALA A 169 11.83 21.86 -8.07
C ALA A 169 10.97 22.04 -6.81
N GLN A 170 9.70 22.42 -6.97
CA GLN A 170 8.72 22.51 -5.88
C GLN A 170 8.49 21.17 -5.19
N ALA A 171 8.37 20.08 -5.96
CA ALA A 171 8.21 18.73 -5.39
C ALA A 171 9.46 18.29 -4.62
N GLU A 172 10.66 18.50 -5.16
CA GLU A 172 11.93 18.18 -4.48
C GLU A 172 12.14 19.05 -3.23
N HIS A 173 11.78 20.32 -3.28
CA HIS A 173 11.83 21.23 -2.12
C HIS A 173 10.88 20.75 -1.03
N GLY A 174 9.61 20.47 -1.39
CA GLY A 174 8.63 19.93 -0.47
C GLY A 174 9.09 18.61 0.18
N PHE A 175 9.70 17.70 -0.58
CA PHE A 175 10.26 16.46 -0.05
C PHE A 175 11.41 16.71 0.93
N GLY A 176 12.31 17.66 0.62
CA GLY A 176 13.38 18.10 1.52
C GLY A 176 12.83 18.69 2.83
N LEU A 177 11.78 19.52 2.77
CA LEU A 177 11.09 20.06 3.95
C LEU A 177 10.48 18.96 4.81
N ILE A 178 9.84 17.96 4.20
CA ILE A 178 9.34 16.78 4.93
C ILE A 178 10.49 16.07 5.64
N ALA A 179 11.57 15.79 4.94
CA ALA A 179 12.74 15.12 5.51
C ALA A 179 13.35 15.92 6.68
N SER A 180 13.32 17.26 6.61
CA SER A 180 13.76 18.15 7.69
C SER A 180 12.79 18.27 8.87
N GLY A 181 11.54 17.73 8.76
CA GLY A 181 10.50 17.79 9.77
C GLY A 181 9.46 18.90 9.58
N GLN A 182 9.57 19.71 8.54
CA GLN A 182 8.60 20.75 8.17
C GLN A 182 7.45 20.13 7.35
N VAL A 183 6.73 19.19 7.96
CA VAL A 183 5.82 18.27 7.27
C VAL A 183 4.66 18.99 6.59
N GLN A 184 4.01 19.94 7.25
CA GLN A 184 2.81 20.59 6.71
C GLN A 184 3.13 21.42 5.46
N GLU A 185 4.20 22.22 5.50
CA GLU A 185 4.65 23.05 4.41
C GLU A 185 5.11 22.17 3.22
N GLY A 186 5.96 21.18 3.50
CA GLY A 186 6.44 20.25 2.48
C GLY A 186 5.32 19.47 1.82
N MET A 187 4.33 18.98 2.59
CA MET A 187 3.17 18.25 2.04
C MET A 187 2.28 19.16 1.17
N ALA A 188 2.13 20.43 1.51
CA ALA A 188 1.39 21.37 0.66
C ALA A 188 2.07 21.57 -0.70
N MET A 189 3.41 21.68 -0.71
CA MET A 189 4.19 21.85 -1.94
C MET A 189 4.12 20.61 -2.85
N VAL A 190 4.29 19.43 -2.30
CA VAL A 190 4.21 18.18 -3.11
C VAL A 190 2.80 17.91 -3.64
N ASP A 191 1.76 18.25 -2.88
CA ASP A 191 0.37 18.11 -3.34
C ASP A 191 0.07 19.07 -4.50
N GLU A 192 0.50 20.34 -4.41
CA GLU A 192 0.31 21.35 -5.46
C GLU A 192 1.02 20.92 -6.76
N ALA A 193 2.29 20.50 -6.67
CA ALA A 193 3.03 19.96 -7.80
C ALA A 193 2.34 18.73 -8.42
N SER A 194 1.78 17.85 -7.58
CA SER A 194 1.07 16.64 -8.04
C SER A 194 -0.26 16.96 -8.73
N VAL A 195 -0.97 18.01 -8.32
CA VAL A 195 -2.18 18.47 -9.03
C VAL A 195 -1.83 18.89 -10.45
N ALA A 196 -0.76 19.68 -10.65
CA ALA A 196 -0.29 20.05 -11.97
C ALA A 196 0.12 18.82 -12.81
N ALA A 197 0.79 17.83 -12.18
CA ALA A 197 1.21 16.60 -12.83
C ALA A 197 0.02 15.77 -13.35
N VAL A 198 -0.98 15.46 -12.52
CA VAL A 198 -2.15 14.66 -12.93
C VAL A 198 -3.15 15.48 -13.77
N GLY A 199 -3.10 16.79 -13.70
CA GLY A 199 -3.87 17.74 -14.52
C GLY A 199 -3.49 17.74 -16.00
N GLY A 200 -2.31 17.20 -16.35
CA GLY A 200 -1.81 17.17 -17.73
C GLY A 200 -1.14 18.48 -18.14
N GLU A 201 -0.68 19.29 -17.19
CA GLU A 201 0.02 20.56 -17.45
C GLU A 201 1.51 20.36 -17.74
N LEU A 202 2.05 19.17 -17.38
CA LEU A 202 3.46 18.85 -17.40
C LEU A 202 3.78 17.71 -18.38
N GLU A 203 5.03 17.66 -18.80
CA GLU A 203 5.55 16.55 -19.60
C GLU A 203 5.53 15.23 -18.82
N PRO A 204 5.30 14.08 -19.49
CA PRO A 204 5.12 12.79 -18.85
C PRO A 204 6.23 12.38 -17.88
N ALA A 205 7.50 12.67 -18.23
CA ALA A 205 8.64 12.31 -17.38
C ALA A 205 8.65 13.13 -16.08
N THR A 206 8.35 14.41 -16.15
CA THR A 206 8.23 15.31 -15.00
C THR A 206 7.05 14.92 -14.14
N ALA A 207 5.87 14.71 -14.75
CA ALA A 207 4.66 14.32 -14.04
C ALA A 207 4.82 12.99 -13.29
N GLY A 208 5.42 11.98 -13.93
CA GLY A 208 5.69 10.69 -13.31
C GLY A 208 6.66 10.79 -12.12
N GLY A 209 7.73 11.60 -12.25
CA GLY A 209 8.68 11.85 -11.17
C GLY A 209 8.00 12.49 -9.95
N ILE A 210 7.24 13.57 -10.16
CA ILE A 210 6.52 14.29 -9.10
C ILE A 210 5.54 13.35 -8.36
N CYS A 211 4.73 12.57 -9.10
CA CYS A 211 3.80 11.64 -8.48
C CYS A 211 4.53 10.59 -7.63
N CYS A 212 5.65 10.05 -8.09
CA CYS A 212 6.45 9.09 -7.31
C CYS A 212 7.04 9.74 -6.04
N THR A 213 7.57 10.96 -6.12
CA THR A 213 8.07 11.72 -4.96
C THR A 213 6.97 11.92 -3.93
N THR A 214 5.77 12.32 -4.37
CA THR A 214 4.62 12.56 -3.47
C THR A 214 4.13 11.28 -2.79
N ILE A 215 3.98 10.18 -3.54
CA ILE A 215 3.56 8.90 -2.97
C ILE A 215 4.63 8.40 -1.98
N GLY A 216 5.92 8.54 -2.33
CA GLY A 216 7.03 8.19 -1.45
C GLY A 216 7.03 9.00 -0.16
N ALA A 217 6.81 10.32 -0.23
CA ALA A 217 6.69 11.19 0.94
C ALA A 217 5.51 10.78 1.85
N CYS A 218 4.34 10.50 1.26
CA CYS A 218 3.20 9.99 2.01
C CYS A 218 3.51 8.66 2.70
N ALA A 219 4.17 7.73 2.01
CA ALA A 219 4.56 6.44 2.56
C ALA A 219 5.56 6.58 3.72
N ALA A 220 6.58 7.45 3.57
CA ALA A 220 7.56 7.74 4.63
C ALA A 220 6.92 8.27 5.92
N LEU A 221 5.89 9.10 5.78
CA LEU A 221 5.13 9.65 6.91
C LEU A 221 4.08 8.68 7.46
N GLY A 222 3.78 7.57 6.75
CA GLY A 222 2.66 6.68 7.08
C GLY A 222 1.29 7.26 6.77
N GLU A 223 1.21 8.22 5.85
CA GLU A 223 -0.03 8.85 5.34
C GLU A 223 -0.69 7.95 4.27
N TRP A 224 -0.96 6.69 4.62
CA TRP A 224 -1.35 5.63 3.68
C TRP A 224 -2.64 5.91 2.90
N ALA A 225 -3.62 6.56 3.53
CA ALA A 225 -4.85 6.95 2.85
C ALA A 225 -4.58 8.00 1.76
N ARG A 226 -3.62 8.90 1.99
CA ARG A 226 -3.18 9.91 1.02
C ARG A 226 -2.35 9.26 -0.10
N ALA A 227 -1.41 8.38 0.25
CA ALA A 227 -0.64 7.60 -0.70
C ALA A 227 -1.54 6.81 -1.65
N ALA A 228 -2.59 6.16 -1.15
CA ALA A 228 -3.56 5.42 -1.95
C ALA A 228 -4.27 6.33 -2.95
N ARG A 229 -4.77 7.49 -2.52
CA ARG A 229 -5.45 8.45 -3.41
C ARG A 229 -4.54 8.95 -4.53
N TRP A 230 -3.28 9.28 -4.21
CA TRP A 230 -2.32 9.71 -5.22
C TRP A 230 -1.93 8.57 -6.18
N THR A 231 -1.78 7.34 -5.67
CA THR A 231 -1.53 6.16 -6.53
C THR A 231 -2.67 5.91 -7.51
N GLU A 232 -3.93 6.05 -7.06
CA GLU A 232 -5.09 5.94 -7.94
C GLU A 232 -5.18 7.08 -8.96
N ALA A 233 -4.85 8.31 -8.56
CA ALA A 233 -4.83 9.47 -9.46
C ALA A 233 -3.77 9.29 -10.55
N GLN A 234 -2.57 8.84 -10.18
CA GLN A 234 -1.49 8.52 -11.11
C GLN A 234 -1.88 7.40 -12.08
N ASP A 235 -2.51 6.34 -11.58
CA ASP A 235 -2.95 5.22 -12.42
C ASP A 235 -4.02 5.65 -13.45
N ARG A 236 -4.97 6.52 -13.06
CA ARG A 236 -5.93 7.12 -13.99
C ARG A 236 -5.23 8.01 -15.02
N TRP A 237 -4.27 8.82 -14.61
CA TRP A 237 -3.48 9.67 -15.50
C TRP A 237 -2.68 8.83 -16.50
N CYS A 238 -1.96 7.80 -16.06
CA CYS A 238 -1.21 6.91 -16.95
C CYS A 238 -2.11 6.26 -18.01
N ARG A 239 -3.32 5.80 -17.62
CA ARG A 239 -4.28 5.22 -18.58
C ARG A 239 -4.80 6.24 -19.58
N ARG A 240 -5.08 7.47 -19.16
CA ARG A 240 -5.55 8.55 -20.04
C ARG A 240 -4.50 8.92 -21.08
N GLU A 241 -3.25 9.03 -20.65
CA GLU A 241 -2.12 9.42 -21.51
C GLU A 241 -1.51 8.23 -22.29
N GLY A 242 -2.07 7.03 -22.18
CA GLY A 242 -1.51 5.83 -22.83
C GLY A 242 -0.11 5.43 -22.32
N ILE A 243 0.28 5.96 -21.15
CA ILE A 243 1.57 5.67 -20.54
C ILE A 243 1.42 4.39 -19.73
N ASN A 244 2.17 3.36 -20.04
CA ASN A 244 2.22 2.11 -19.27
C ASN A 244 3.02 2.24 -17.97
N GLY A 245 3.14 3.46 -17.49
CA GLY A 245 3.69 3.86 -16.20
C GLY A 245 5.21 3.74 -16.10
N TYR A 246 5.74 4.18 -14.96
CA TYR A 246 7.04 3.68 -14.49
C TYR A 246 6.82 2.20 -14.20
N PRO A 247 7.30 1.28 -15.04
CA PRO A 247 6.93 -0.12 -14.93
C PRO A 247 7.27 -0.61 -13.51
N GLY A 248 6.26 -1.12 -12.83
CA GLY A 248 6.43 -1.71 -11.52
C GLY A 248 6.43 -0.75 -10.31
N MET A 249 6.74 0.55 -10.43
CA MET A 249 6.76 1.47 -9.28
C MET A 249 5.38 1.63 -8.64
N CYS A 250 4.34 1.85 -9.43
CA CYS A 250 2.97 1.93 -8.89
C CYS A 250 2.52 0.60 -8.25
N ARG A 251 3.00 -0.55 -8.76
CA ARG A 251 2.75 -1.85 -8.14
C ARG A 251 3.44 -1.99 -6.80
N LEU A 252 4.67 -1.48 -6.69
CA LEU A 252 5.42 -1.49 -5.43
C LEU A 252 4.66 -0.72 -4.35
N TYR A 253 4.18 0.49 -4.66
CA TYR A 253 3.37 1.28 -3.72
C TYR A 253 2.03 0.62 -3.39
N ARG A 254 1.34 0.04 -4.38
CA ARG A 254 0.10 -0.71 -4.11
C ARG A 254 0.34 -1.92 -3.23
N SER A 255 1.46 -2.63 -3.42
CA SER A 255 1.87 -3.74 -2.55
C SER A 255 2.00 -3.28 -1.10
N GLU A 256 2.65 -2.15 -0.86
CA GLU A 256 2.83 -1.60 0.48
C GLU A 256 1.51 -1.23 1.16
N ILE A 257 0.63 -0.54 0.43
CA ILE A 257 -0.70 -0.17 0.92
C ILE A 257 -1.55 -1.42 1.24
N LYS A 258 -1.53 -2.43 0.35
CA LYS A 258 -2.24 -3.70 0.55
C LYS A 258 -1.65 -4.50 1.71
N GLN A 259 -0.33 -4.49 1.89
CA GLN A 259 0.34 -5.13 3.03
C GLN A 259 -0.13 -4.53 4.34
N LEU A 260 -0.16 -3.21 4.46
CA LEU A 260 -0.64 -2.52 5.67
C LEU A 260 -2.10 -2.89 5.98
N ARG A 261 -2.98 -2.88 4.97
CA ARG A 261 -4.40 -3.22 5.11
C ARG A 261 -4.71 -4.70 5.29
N GLY A 262 -3.68 -5.55 5.37
CA GLY A 262 -3.84 -6.98 5.61
C GLY A 262 -4.17 -7.84 4.38
N SER A 263 -4.23 -7.28 3.19
CA SER A 263 -4.43 -8.03 1.93
C SER A 263 -3.12 -8.66 1.44
N TRP A 264 -2.49 -9.48 2.28
CA TRP A 264 -1.10 -9.94 2.11
C TRP A 264 -0.85 -10.77 0.86
N LEU A 265 -1.80 -11.63 0.45
CA LEU A 265 -1.66 -12.42 -0.78
C LEU A 265 -1.64 -11.54 -2.04
N GLU A 266 -2.51 -10.52 -2.06
CA GLU A 266 -2.53 -9.57 -3.16
C GLU A 266 -1.31 -8.64 -3.14
N ALA A 267 -0.87 -8.24 -1.94
CA ALA A 267 0.34 -7.44 -1.75
C ALA A 267 1.58 -8.19 -2.27
N GLU A 268 1.72 -9.48 -1.96
CA GLU A 268 2.81 -10.31 -2.45
C GLU A 268 2.76 -10.47 -3.98
N ALA A 269 1.57 -10.64 -4.56
CA ALA A 269 1.41 -10.73 -6.02
C ALA A 269 1.84 -9.44 -6.73
N GLU A 270 1.45 -8.26 -6.21
CA GLU A 270 1.90 -6.96 -6.73
C GLU A 270 3.42 -6.79 -6.59
N ALA A 271 4.01 -7.14 -5.44
CA ALA A 271 5.46 -7.05 -5.22
C ALA A 271 6.22 -7.99 -6.16
N ARG A 272 5.75 -9.21 -6.37
CA ARG A 272 6.36 -10.18 -7.28
C ARG A 272 6.36 -9.69 -8.71
N GLN A 273 5.25 -9.14 -9.18
CA GLN A 273 5.16 -8.57 -10.51
C GLN A 273 6.05 -7.32 -10.63
N ALA A 274 6.07 -6.46 -9.62
CA ALA A 274 6.94 -5.28 -9.57
C ALA A 274 8.43 -5.66 -9.65
N SER A 275 8.85 -6.71 -8.94
CA SER A 275 10.26 -7.16 -8.97
C SER A 275 10.72 -7.58 -10.37
N VAL A 276 9.83 -8.19 -11.16
CA VAL A 276 10.13 -8.58 -12.54
C VAL A 276 10.17 -7.36 -13.48
N GLU A 277 9.18 -6.47 -13.37
CA GLU A 277 9.07 -5.29 -14.23
C GLU A 277 10.21 -4.29 -14.00
N LEU A 278 10.68 -4.16 -12.75
CA LEU A 278 11.73 -3.21 -12.36
C LEU A 278 13.15 -3.75 -12.53
N ALA A 279 13.36 -5.05 -12.67
CA ALA A 279 14.69 -5.67 -12.69
C ALA A 279 15.63 -5.09 -13.75
N GLY A 280 15.13 -4.79 -14.94
CA GLY A 280 15.91 -4.19 -16.04
C GLY A 280 15.92 -2.66 -16.05
N PHE A 281 15.15 -2.01 -15.18
CA PHE A 281 14.93 -0.57 -15.19
C PHE A 281 15.47 0.11 -13.94
N ILE A 282 14.93 -0.21 -12.76
CA ILE A 282 15.38 0.32 -11.47
C ILE A 282 15.71 -0.85 -10.53
N PRO A 283 16.90 -1.45 -10.62
CA PRO A 283 17.26 -2.64 -9.83
C PRO A 283 17.05 -2.47 -8.33
N ALA A 284 17.31 -1.26 -7.77
CA ALA A 284 17.07 -0.97 -6.37
C ALA A 284 15.59 -1.06 -5.96
N ALA A 285 14.68 -0.64 -6.85
CA ALA A 285 13.24 -0.78 -6.59
C ALA A 285 12.77 -2.23 -6.76
N ALA A 286 13.36 -3.00 -7.69
CA ALA A 286 13.15 -4.44 -7.79
C ALA A 286 13.60 -5.16 -6.50
N ALA A 287 14.73 -4.77 -5.97
CA ALA A 287 15.22 -5.28 -4.69
C ALA A 287 14.31 -4.91 -3.51
N THR A 288 13.73 -3.70 -3.50
CA THR A 288 12.72 -3.29 -2.52
C THR A 288 11.45 -4.13 -2.63
N ALA A 289 11.03 -4.49 -3.84
CA ALA A 289 9.88 -5.37 -4.04
C ALA A 289 10.13 -6.79 -3.46
N LEU A 290 11.33 -7.34 -3.63
CA LEU A 290 11.73 -8.61 -3.00
C LEU A 290 11.79 -8.49 -1.47
N TYR A 291 12.25 -7.37 -0.94
CA TYR A 291 12.22 -7.09 0.49
C TYR A 291 10.78 -7.12 1.03
N ARG A 292 9.81 -6.52 0.32
CA ARG A 292 8.38 -6.58 0.70
C ARG A 292 7.84 -8.01 0.71
N ILE A 293 8.23 -8.85 -0.24
CA ILE A 293 7.86 -10.27 -0.21
C ILE A 293 8.40 -10.92 1.06
N GLY A 294 9.64 -10.65 1.43
CA GLY A 294 10.24 -11.16 2.67
C GLY A 294 9.49 -10.73 3.93
N GLU A 295 9.10 -9.44 4.03
CA GLU A 295 8.30 -8.94 5.16
C GLU A 295 6.91 -9.60 5.24
N ILE A 296 6.22 -9.73 4.11
CA ILE A 296 4.90 -10.40 4.06
C ILE A 296 5.02 -11.85 4.52
N ARG A 297 6.03 -12.56 4.05
CA ARG A 297 6.31 -13.95 4.42
C ARG A 297 6.65 -14.11 5.88
N LEU A 298 7.47 -13.19 6.43
CA LEU A 298 7.75 -13.13 7.87
C LEU A 298 6.46 -12.99 8.69
N ARG A 299 5.59 -12.04 8.34
CA ARG A 299 4.31 -11.82 9.03
C ARG A 299 3.40 -13.05 8.97
N ARG A 300 3.42 -13.80 7.87
CA ARG A 300 2.69 -15.06 7.72
C ARG A 300 3.33 -16.23 8.50
N GLY A 301 4.60 -16.10 8.87
CA GLY A 301 5.37 -17.13 9.56
C GLY A 301 6.04 -18.12 8.62
N ASP A 302 6.12 -17.81 7.33
CA ASP A 302 6.81 -18.57 6.29
C ASP A 302 8.31 -18.20 6.32
N LEU A 303 9.04 -18.58 7.41
CA LEU A 303 10.39 -18.09 7.71
C LEU A 303 11.45 -18.46 6.67
N PRO A 304 11.50 -19.69 6.13
CA PRO A 304 12.48 -20.05 5.11
C PRO A 304 12.31 -19.20 3.84
N GLU A 305 11.09 -19.00 3.38
CA GLU A 305 10.77 -18.24 2.20
C GLU A 305 10.98 -16.73 2.42
N ALA A 306 10.78 -16.25 3.67
CA ALA A 306 11.12 -14.87 4.04
C ALA A 306 12.63 -14.63 3.95
N GLU A 307 13.44 -15.54 4.50
CA GLU A 307 14.90 -15.47 4.47
C GLU A 307 15.44 -15.54 3.02
N GLU A 308 14.85 -16.41 2.18
CA GLU A 308 15.20 -16.50 0.76
C GLU A 308 14.93 -15.18 0.02
N ALA A 309 13.72 -14.61 0.16
CA ALA A 309 13.37 -13.36 -0.50
C ALA A 309 14.25 -12.18 -0.07
N LEU A 310 14.57 -12.09 1.24
CA LEU A 310 15.48 -11.08 1.76
C LEU A 310 16.91 -11.28 1.27
N THR A 311 17.37 -12.52 1.13
CA THR A 311 18.69 -12.83 0.58
C THR A 311 18.79 -12.43 -0.90
N GLN A 312 17.74 -12.68 -1.68
CA GLN A 312 17.65 -12.23 -3.07
C GLN A 312 17.65 -10.69 -3.15
N ALA A 313 16.91 -10.01 -2.28
CA ALA A 313 16.91 -8.54 -2.19
C ALA A 313 18.31 -7.99 -1.88
N TYR A 314 19.02 -8.62 -0.93
CA TYR A 314 20.39 -8.25 -0.59
C TYR A 314 21.38 -8.42 -1.76
N ALA A 315 21.26 -9.50 -2.51
CA ALA A 315 22.09 -9.77 -3.69
C ALA A 315 21.92 -8.70 -4.78
N LEU A 316 20.76 -8.04 -4.84
CA LEU A 316 20.48 -6.90 -5.71
C LEU A 316 20.83 -5.55 -5.09
N GLY A 317 21.45 -5.52 -3.91
CA GLY A 317 21.91 -4.32 -3.24
C GLY A 317 20.90 -3.66 -2.31
N ALA A 318 19.74 -4.29 -2.01
CA ALA A 318 18.81 -3.74 -1.04
C ALA A 318 19.38 -3.72 0.38
N HIS A 319 18.93 -2.74 1.16
CA HIS A 319 19.04 -2.79 2.61
C HIS A 319 17.95 -3.71 3.15
N ILE A 320 18.33 -4.82 3.78
CA ILE A 320 17.39 -5.88 4.21
C ILE A 320 16.97 -5.80 5.68
N GLU A 321 17.44 -4.79 6.40
CA GLU A 321 17.04 -4.55 7.77
C GLU A 321 15.84 -3.57 7.82
N PRO A 322 14.93 -3.74 8.78
CA PRO A 322 14.95 -4.67 9.91
C PRO A 322 14.43 -6.10 9.60
N GLY A 323 13.99 -6.37 8.37
CA GLY A 323 13.35 -7.63 8.02
C GLY A 323 14.20 -8.87 8.35
N PHE A 324 15.49 -8.84 8.04
CA PHE A 324 16.37 -9.99 8.26
C PHE A 324 16.65 -10.23 9.75
N SER A 325 16.84 -9.17 10.55
CA SER A 325 16.96 -9.30 12.00
C SER A 325 15.69 -9.81 12.65
N LEU A 326 14.51 -9.40 12.16
CA LEU A 326 13.23 -9.93 12.66
C LEU A 326 13.01 -11.41 12.28
N VAL A 327 13.48 -11.86 11.11
CA VAL A 327 13.47 -13.29 10.76
C VAL A 327 14.37 -14.07 11.74
N ARG A 328 15.57 -13.59 12.04
CA ARG A 328 16.48 -14.22 13.03
C ARG A 328 15.85 -14.29 14.41
N LEU A 329 15.20 -13.20 14.84
CA LEU A 329 14.45 -13.19 16.10
C LEU A 329 13.33 -14.25 16.12
N ALA A 330 12.57 -14.36 15.03
CA ALA A 330 11.51 -15.36 14.91
C ALA A 330 12.04 -16.81 14.90
N GLN A 331 13.29 -17.02 14.44
CA GLN A 331 14.01 -18.29 14.49
C GLN A 331 14.65 -18.58 15.88
N GLY A 332 14.52 -17.67 16.86
CA GLY A 332 15.14 -17.80 18.18
C GLY A 332 16.63 -17.41 18.21
N ARG A 333 17.17 -16.81 17.15
CA ARG A 333 18.58 -16.36 17.02
C ARG A 333 18.68 -14.90 17.48
N THR A 334 18.41 -14.69 18.76
CA THR A 334 18.29 -13.33 19.34
C THR A 334 19.58 -12.52 19.26
N ASP A 335 20.74 -13.16 19.50
CA ASP A 335 22.05 -12.49 19.45
C ASP A 335 22.39 -12.02 18.03
N ASP A 336 22.11 -12.83 17.02
CA ASP A 336 22.30 -12.47 15.60
C ASP A 336 21.36 -11.32 15.19
N ALA A 337 20.12 -11.34 15.67
CA ALA A 337 19.16 -10.27 15.43
C ALA A 337 19.64 -8.94 16.07
N ALA A 338 20.13 -8.99 17.31
CA ALA A 338 20.65 -7.82 18.02
C ALA A 338 21.92 -7.24 17.35
N ALA A 339 22.80 -8.09 16.85
CA ALA A 339 23.97 -7.65 16.10
C ALA A 339 23.59 -6.99 14.77
N GLY A 340 22.67 -7.60 14.00
CA GLY A 340 22.23 -7.10 12.69
C GLY A 340 21.57 -5.73 12.78
N ILE A 341 20.62 -5.56 13.72
CA ILE A 341 19.91 -4.29 13.86
C ILE A 341 20.81 -3.16 14.36
N ARG A 342 21.76 -3.47 15.23
CA ARG A 342 22.77 -2.51 15.70
C ARG A 342 23.64 -2.04 14.55
N GLU A 343 24.20 -2.97 13.79
CA GLU A 343 25.01 -2.66 12.60
C GLU A 343 24.26 -1.75 11.62
N ALA A 344 22.98 -2.01 11.39
CA ALA A 344 22.16 -1.20 10.49
C ALA A 344 21.91 0.23 11.01
N LEU A 345 21.81 0.41 12.32
CA LEU A 345 21.62 1.73 12.95
C LEU A 345 22.94 2.52 13.05
N ASP A 346 24.07 1.84 13.30
CA ASP A 346 25.39 2.46 13.45
C ASP A 346 26.00 2.79 12.08
N HIS A 347 25.74 1.97 11.07
CA HIS A 347 26.31 2.10 9.73
C HIS A 347 25.20 2.10 8.66
N PRO A 348 24.37 3.17 8.57
CA PRO A 348 23.35 3.27 7.55
C PRO A 348 24.01 3.26 6.16
N ARG A 349 23.67 2.27 5.35
CA ARG A 349 24.20 2.16 4.00
C ARG A 349 23.63 3.28 3.13
N PRO A 350 24.45 3.95 2.31
CA PRO A 350 24.00 4.96 1.35
C PRO A 350 23.37 4.28 0.12
N THR A 351 22.34 3.47 0.34
CA THR A 351 21.53 2.90 -0.74
C THR A 351 20.36 3.83 -0.99
N PRO A 352 20.05 4.15 -2.25
CA PRO A 352 18.89 4.96 -2.57
C PRO A 352 17.63 4.34 -1.95
N ASN A 353 16.99 5.09 -1.08
CA ASN A 353 15.70 4.73 -0.52
C ASN A 353 14.66 5.69 -1.09
N TRP A 354 13.74 5.15 -1.88
CA TRP A 354 12.72 5.92 -2.60
C TRP A 354 11.62 6.48 -1.68
N HIS A 355 11.55 6.05 -0.41
CA HIS A 355 10.52 6.47 0.54
C HIS A 355 11.07 7.46 1.57
N ALA A 356 12.25 7.18 2.13
CA ALA A 356 12.84 8.04 3.15
C ALA A 356 14.35 8.16 2.89
N PRO A 357 14.90 9.38 2.85
CA PRO A 357 16.34 9.57 2.65
C PRO A 357 17.14 8.80 3.70
N PRO A 358 18.23 8.10 3.33
CA PRO A 358 19.11 7.42 4.25
C PRO A 358 19.60 8.34 5.37
N ALA A 359 19.85 7.79 6.55
CA ALA A 359 20.31 8.53 7.73
C ALA A 359 19.36 9.61 8.27
N THR A 360 18.16 9.75 7.71
CA THR A 360 17.13 10.61 8.30
C THR A 360 16.40 9.92 9.43
N PRO A 361 15.74 10.67 10.34
CA PRO A 361 14.94 10.06 11.40
C PRO A 361 13.80 9.17 10.86
N LEU A 362 13.16 9.54 9.74
CA LEU A 362 12.12 8.71 9.11
C LEU A 362 12.67 7.35 8.65
N TYR A 363 13.86 7.30 8.10
CA TYR A 363 14.54 6.07 7.71
C TYR A 363 14.87 5.18 8.93
N ARG A 364 15.23 5.79 10.06
CA ARG A 364 15.59 5.07 11.29
C ARG A 364 14.38 4.49 12.02
N MET A 365 13.18 5.06 11.84
CA MET A 365 11.97 4.69 12.58
C MET A 365 11.65 3.17 12.54
N PRO A 366 11.60 2.47 11.39
CA PRO A 366 11.35 1.02 11.36
C PRO A 366 12.49 0.21 11.99
N LEU A 367 13.74 0.67 11.90
CA LEU A 367 14.90 0.03 12.53
C LEU A 367 14.82 0.13 14.05
N LEU A 368 14.49 1.32 14.57
CA LEU A 368 14.35 1.57 16.01
C LEU A 368 13.18 0.77 16.61
N ARG A 369 12.06 0.67 15.89
CA ARG A 369 10.94 -0.19 16.30
C ARG A 369 11.40 -1.65 16.48
N ALA A 370 12.10 -2.19 15.50
CA ALA A 370 12.64 -3.53 15.56
C ALA A 370 13.70 -3.66 16.67
N GLN A 371 14.55 -2.65 16.88
CA GLN A 371 15.53 -2.65 17.96
C GLN A 371 14.87 -2.76 19.33
N VAL A 372 13.74 -2.05 19.57
CA VAL A 372 12.98 -2.17 20.83
C VAL A 372 12.53 -3.62 21.03
N GLU A 373 11.92 -4.24 20.01
CA GLU A 373 11.43 -5.62 20.09
C GLU A 373 12.57 -6.63 20.33
N ILE A 374 13.65 -6.51 19.57
CA ILE A 374 14.82 -7.41 19.67
C ILE A 374 15.55 -7.23 21.02
N ALA A 375 15.77 -6.00 21.45
CA ALA A 375 16.43 -5.71 22.72
C ALA A 375 15.62 -6.24 23.92
N LEU A 376 14.31 -6.07 23.93
CA LEU A 376 13.44 -6.64 24.97
C LEU A 376 13.45 -8.17 24.96
N ALA A 377 13.49 -8.79 23.80
CA ALA A 377 13.64 -10.26 23.69
C ALA A 377 15.00 -10.76 24.19
N ALA A 378 16.04 -9.94 24.07
CA ALA A 378 17.37 -10.21 24.64
C ALA A 378 17.49 -9.87 26.13
N GLY A 379 16.49 -9.24 26.74
CA GLY A 379 16.55 -8.74 28.12
C GLY A 379 17.32 -7.43 28.29
N ASP A 380 17.69 -6.77 27.21
CA ASP A 380 18.44 -5.48 27.21
C ASP A 380 17.46 -4.29 27.22
N VAL A 381 16.96 -4.00 28.45
CA VAL A 381 16.01 -2.90 28.69
C VAL A 381 16.64 -1.53 28.43
N ASP A 382 17.96 -1.39 28.57
CA ASP A 382 18.63 -0.11 28.39
C ASP A 382 18.70 0.28 26.92
N THR A 383 19.07 -0.64 26.04
CA THR A 383 19.00 -0.43 24.59
C THR A 383 17.57 -0.15 24.12
N ALA A 384 16.58 -0.88 24.63
CA ALA A 384 15.17 -0.63 24.31
C ALA A 384 14.70 0.77 24.74
N ARG A 385 15.19 1.27 25.89
CA ARG A 385 14.86 2.62 26.40
C ARG A 385 15.43 3.70 25.48
N VAL A 386 16.68 3.57 25.05
CA VAL A 386 17.31 4.53 24.13
C VAL A 386 16.54 4.58 22.80
N ALA A 387 16.24 3.43 22.22
CA ALA A 387 15.49 3.34 20.96
C ALA A 387 14.06 3.90 21.08
N SER A 388 13.37 3.61 22.20
CA SER A 388 12.02 4.17 22.46
C SER A 388 12.06 5.69 22.61
N SER A 389 13.07 6.25 23.29
CA SER A 389 13.23 7.71 23.44
C SER A 389 13.51 8.40 22.10
N GLU A 390 14.30 7.76 21.22
CA GLU A 390 14.53 8.29 19.87
C GLU A 390 13.23 8.26 19.01
N LEU A 391 12.43 7.20 19.15
CA LEU A 391 11.10 7.13 18.50
C LEU A 391 10.14 8.22 18.97
N ASP A 392 10.17 8.57 20.26
CA ASP A 392 9.40 9.69 20.81
C ASP A 392 9.81 11.02 20.18
N GLY A 393 11.11 11.28 20.03
CA GLY A 393 11.62 12.47 19.36
C GLY A 393 11.23 12.51 17.86
N ILE A 394 11.21 11.37 17.18
CA ILE A 394 10.72 11.28 15.80
C ILE A 394 9.21 11.59 15.73
N ALA A 395 8.42 11.03 16.65
CA ALA A 395 6.98 11.28 16.69
C ALA A 395 6.64 12.75 16.97
N GLU A 396 7.43 13.44 17.82
CA GLU A 396 7.30 14.87 18.07
C GLU A 396 7.66 15.70 16.84
N ARG A 397 8.78 15.36 16.17
CA ARG A 397 9.30 16.10 15.03
C ARG A 397 8.38 16.02 13.80
N TYR A 398 7.90 14.83 13.46
CA TYR A 398 7.10 14.62 12.24
C TYR A 398 5.60 14.69 12.51
N ALA A 399 5.16 14.50 13.74
CA ALA A 399 3.78 14.60 14.21
C ALA A 399 2.75 13.77 13.41
N SER A 400 3.21 12.81 12.58
CA SER A 400 2.34 11.92 11.81
C SER A 400 1.66 10.90 12.73
N GLN A 401 0.47 10.43 12.32
CA GLN A 401 -0.26 9.42 13.09
C GLN A 401 0.52 8.11 13.21
N ALA A 402 1.21 7.69 12.14
CA ALA A 402 2.02 6.47 12.16
C ALA A 402 3.25 6.57 13.07
N SER A 403 3.94 7.72 13.09
CA SER A 403 5.07 7.93 14.01
C SER A 403 4.63 7.90 15.46
N LYS A 404 3.50 8.54 15.79
CA LYS A 404 2.90 8.51 17.13
C LYS A 404 2.49 7.09 17.56
N ALA A 405 1.84 6.34 16.65
CA ALA A 405 1.44 4.96 16.91
C ALA A 405 2.66 4.05 17.16
N THR A 406 3.72 4.21 16.37
CA THR A 406 4.98 3.47 16.52
C THR A 406 5.65 3.78 17.85
N ALA A 407 5.77 5.06 18.23
CA ALA A 407 6.34 5.49 19.50
C ALA A 407 5.50 5.01 20.68
N ALA A 408 4.17 5.10 20.62
CA ALA A 408 3.27 4.61 21.67
C ALA A 408 3.41 3.09 21.87
N MET A 409 3.52 2.30 20.79
CA MET A 409 3.78 0.87 20.87
C MET A 409 5.12 0.57 21.56
N ALA A 410 6.18 1.26 21.16
CA ALA A 410 7.51 1.10 21.76
C ALA A 410 7.52 1.44 23.26
N ARG A 411 6.92 2.57 23.64
CA ARG A 411 6.74 2.96 25.06
C ARG A 411 5.99 1.88 25.82
N GLY A 412 4.88 1.40 25.27
CA GLY A 412 4.06 0.37 25.92
C GLY A 412 4.82 -0.92 26.21
N LEU A 413 5.56 -1.42 25.23
CA LEU A 413 6.42 -2.60 25.38
C LEU A 413 7.52 -2.38 26.43
N LEU A 414 8.19 -1.23 26.38
CA LEU A 414 9.22 -0.87 27.35
C LEU A 414 8.66 -0.81 28.78
N ARG A 415 7.47 -0.18 29.01
CA ARG A 415 6.82 -0.10 30.32
C ARG A 415 6.39 -1.46 30.84
N LEU A 416 5.96 -2.37 29.94
CA LEU A 416 5.71 -3.77 30.32
C LEU A 416 6.96 -4.47 30.86
N ALA A 417 8.09 -4.30 30.19
CA ALA A 417 9.38 -4.87 30.62
C ALA A 417 9.89 -4.26 31.95
N GLN A 418 9.58 -3.00 32.19
CA GLN A 418 9.91 -2.30 33.44
C GLN A 418 8.96 -2.61 34.60
N SER A 419 7.96 -3.48 34.38
CA SER A 419 6.92 -3.80 35.37
C SER A 419 6.07 -2.58 35.77
N GLU A 420 5.80 -1.68 34.81
CA GLU A 420 4.96 -0.50 34.95
C GLU A 420 3.63 -0.66 34.16
N PRO A 421 2.74 -1.60 34.54
CA PRO A 421 1.62 -2.00 33.70
C PRO A 421 0.54 -0.93 33.51
N ALA A 422 0.44 0.06 34.43
CA ALA A 422 -0.51 1.16 34.28
C ALA A 422 -0.10 2.14 33.18
N ASP A 423 1.18 2.44 33.08
CA ASP A 423 1.72 3.29 32.02
C ASP A 423 1.77 2.55 30.67
N ALA A 424 2.05 1.24 30.73
CA ALA A 424 1.96 0.37 29.55
C ALA A 424 0.54 0.34 28.96
N GLU A 425 -0.49 0.17 29.82
CA GLU A 425 -1.91 0.19 29.37
C GLU A 425 -2.25 1.48 28.63
N ARG A 426 -1.84 2.64 29.18
CA ARG A 426 -2.11 3.94 28.56
C ARG A 426 -1.47 4.05 27.18
N ALA A 427 -0.18 3.74 27.07
CA ALA A 427 0.56 3.83 25.80
C ALA A 427 0.07 2.81 24.77
N LEU A 428 -0.23 1.57 25.18
CA LEU A 428 -0.72 0.54 24.26
C LEU A 428 -2.14 0.83 23.78
N ARG A 429 -2.99 1.47 24.58
CA ARG A 429 -4.31 1.90 24.13
C ARG A 429 -4.19 3.01 23.07
N GLU A 430 -3.32 3.99 23.29
CA GLU A 430 -2.98 5.01 22.28
C GLU A 430 -2.50 4.36 20.98
N ALA A 431 -1.66 3.32 21.05
CA ALA A 431 -1.19 2.59 19.88
C ALA A 431 -2.33 1.83 19.17
N VAL A 432 -3.22 1.15 19.91
CA VAL A 432 -4.39 0.43 19.36
C VAL A 432 -5.29 1.39 18.61
N ASP A 433 -5.63 2.53 19.20
CA ASP A 433 -6.52 3.52 18.61
C ASP A 433 -5.89 4.10 17.33
N ALA A 434 -4.62 4.51 17.39
CA ALA A 434 -3.92 5.10 16.25
C ALA A 434 -3.73 4.10 15.09
N TRP A 435 -3.40 2.83 15.34
CA TRP A 435 -3.28 1.82 14.29
C TRP A 435 -4.64 1.41 13.70
N THR A 436 -5.70 1.46 14.50
CA THR A 436 -7.07 1.22 14.03
C THR A 436 -7.51 2.34 13.09
N ASP A 437 -7.24 3.59 13.44
CA ASP A 437 -7.55 4.77 12.61
C ASP A 437 -6.76 4.77 11.28
N LEU A 438 -5.56 4.18 11.27
CA LEU A 438 -4.72 4.02 10.09
C LEU A 438 -5.11 2.83 9.20
N ASP A 439 -6.15 2.06 9.57
CA ASP A 439 -6.56 0.83 8.87
C ASP A 439 -5.41 -0.19 8.75
N ALA A 440 -4.65 -0.34 9.86
CA ALA A 440 -3.49 -1.23 10.00
C ALA A 440 -3.79 -2.40 10.95
N PRO A 441 -4.57 -3.40 10.50
CA PRO A 441 -5.12 -4.44 11.36
C PRO A 441 -4.05 -5.33 12.03
N TYR A 442 -2.91 -5.53 11.40
CA TYR A 442 -1.83 -6.33 11.99
C TYR A 442 -1.15 -5.60 13.14
N GLU A 443 -0.78 -4.34 12.94
CA GLU A 443 -0.16 -3.50 13.96
C GLU A 443 -1.12 -3.26 15.14
N ALA A 444 -2.40 -3.03 14.86
CA ALA A 444 -3.44 -2.93 15.87
C ALA A 444 -3.58 -4.23 16.68
N ALA A 445 -3.52 -5.41 16.03
CA ALA A 445 -3.58 -6.69 16.71
C ALA A 445 -2.35 -6.94 17.60
N GLN A 446 -1.15 -6.57 17.14
CA GLN A 446 0.07 -6.63 17.98
C GLN A 446 -0.05 -5.74 19.23
N ALA A 447 -0.57 -4.51 19.05
CA ALA A 447 -0.79 -3.58 20.18
C ALA A 447 -1.85 -4.12 21.14
N ARG A 448 -2.96 -4.72 20.66
CA ARG A 448 -3.99 -5.37 21.49
C ARG A 448 -3.43 -6.54 22.29
N ARG A 449 -2.58 -7.39 21.71
CA ARG A 449 -1.94 -8.50 22.41
C ARG A 449 -1.07 -7.98 23.58
N ALA A 450 -0.24 -6.97 23.31
CA ALA A 450 0.57 -6.34 24.37
C ALA A 450 -0.29 -5.64 25.42
N LEU A 451 -1.42 -5.01 25.02
CA LEU A 451 -2.38 -4.40 25.95
C LEU A 451 -3.03 -5.46 26.85
N ALA A 452 -3.34 -6.64 26.30
CA ALA A 452 -3.88 -7.75 27.10
C ALA A 452 -2.89 -8.16 28.20
N GLU A 453 -1.59 -8.25 27.91
CA GLU A 453 -0.56 -8.52 28.89
C GLU A 453 -0.52 -7.45 29.99
N ALA A 454 -0.59 -6.15 29.63
CA ALA A 454 -0.62 -5.06 30.59
C ALA A 454 -1.86 -5.14 31.53
N LEU A 455 -3.03 -5.46 30.96
CA LEU A 455 -4.28 -5.62 31.69
C LEU A 455 -4.23 -6.82 32.64
N THR A 456 -3.66 -7.95 32.24
CA THR A 456 -3.45 -9.14 33.10
C THR A 456 -2.56 -8.78 34.29
N LYS A 457 -1.43 -8.08 34.06
CA LYS A 457 -0.54 -7.63 35.15
C LYS A 457 -1.22 -6.64 36.12
N ARG A 458 -2.33 -6.03 35.71
CA ARG A 458 -3.17 -5.16 36.56
C ARG A 458 -4.36 -5.89 37.22
N GLY A 459 -4.52 -7.19 37.02
CA GLY A 459 -5.67 -7.97 37.51
C GLY A 459 -6.99 -7.64 36.81
N GLN A 460 -6.95 -7.10 35.58
CA GLN A 460 -8.14 -6.78 34.78
C GLN A 460 -8.42 -7.89 33.75
N ASP A 461 -8.54 -9.11 34.23
CA ASP A 461 -8.53 -10.34 33.42
C ASP A 461 -9.65 -10.39 32.36
N ASP A 462 -10.87 -9.89 32.67
CA ASP A 462 -11.95 -9.85 31.68
C ASP A 462 -11.61 -8.97 30.47
N ARG A 463 -11.03 -7.80 30.73
CA ARG A 463 -10.59 -6.88 29.67
C ARG A 463 -9.41 -7.44 28.91
N ALA A 464 -8.45 -8.06 29.61
CA ALA A 464 -7.31 -8.72 29.00
C ALA A 464 -7.78 -9.82 28.01
N ARG A 465 -8.73 -10.65 28.44
CA ARG A 465 -9.32 -11.69 27.57
C ARG A 465 -10.03 -11.10 26.34
N MET A 466 -10.73 -9.98 26.48
CA MET A 466 -11.37 -9.32 25.32
C MET A 466 -10.33 -8.85 24.31
N GLU A 467 -9.28 -8.15 24.75
CA GLU A 467 -8.22 -7.66 23.85
C GLU A 467 -7.44 -8.81 23.19
N LEU A 468 -7.13 -9.86 23.96
CA LEU A 468 -6.42 -11.04 23.43
C LEU A 468 -7.26 -11.80 22.37
N ARG A 469 -8.58 -11.94 22.61
CA ARG A 469 -9.49 -12.53 21.62
C ARG A 469 -9.59 -11.70 20.35
N ALA A 470 -9.65 -10.37 20.47
CA ALA A 470 -9.67 -9.47 19.32
C ALA A 470 -8.37 -9.55 18.52
N ALA A 471 -7.21 -9.58 19.19
CA ALA A 471 -5.91 -9.76 18.56
C ALA A 471 -5.82 -11.11 17.83
N ARG A 472 -6.22 -12.19 18.51
CA ARG A 472 -6.25 -13.55 17.96
C ARG A 472 -7.10 -13.64 16.69
N ALA A 473 -8.32 -13.11 16.72
CA ALA A 473 -9.22 -13.09 15.56
C ALA A 473 -8.61 -12.33 14.36
N SER A 474 -7.94 -11.21 14.63
CA SER A 474 -7.22 -10.47 13.59
C SER A 474 -6.04 -11.27 13.02
N PHE A 475 -5.21 -11.91 13.85
CA PHE A 475 -4.10 -12.73 13.39
C PHE A 475 -4.58 -13.95 12.56
N GLU A 476 -5.67 -14.58 12.98
CA GLU A 476 -6.30 -15.69 12.23
C GLU A 476 -6.81 -15.23 10.86
N HIS A 477 -7.51 -14.10 10.82
CA HIS A 477 -8.01 -13.49 9.57
C HIS A 477 -6.91 -13.12 8.60
N LEU A 478 -5.81 -12.57 9.11
CA LEU A 478 -4.63 -12.14 8.33
C LEU A 478 -3.74 -13.32 7.90
N GLY A 479 -3.86 -14.46 8.54
CA GLY A 479 -2.95 -15.60 8.37
C GLY A 479 -1.59 -15.38 9.05
N ALA A 480 -1.53 -14.57 10.12
CA ALA A 480 -0.32 -14.30 10.91
C ALA A 480 -0.02 -15.45 11.86
N SER A 481 0.52 -16.54 11.34
CA SER A 481 0.60 -17.82 12.03
C SER A 481 1.52 -17.80 13.27
N LEU A 482 2.59 -17.01 13.27
CA LEU A 482 3.48 -16.88 14.42
C LEU A 482 2.80 -16.16 15.60
N ASP A 483 2.14 -15.02 15.31
CA ASP A 483 1.46 -14.24 16.33
C ASP A 483 0.20 -14.93 16.82
N LEU A 484 -0.49 -15.69 15.95
CA LEU A 484 -1.61 -16.53 16.35
C LEU A 484 -1.18 -17.59 17.36
N ARG A 485 -0.07 -18.31 17.12
CA ARG A 485 0.46 -19.30 18.07
C ARG A 485 0.87 -18.66 19.41
N ARG A 486 1.44 -17.44 19.39
CA ARG A 486 1.77 -16.68 20.60
C ARG A 486 0.51 -16.35 21.40
N ALA A 487 -0.50 -15.81 20.74
CA ALA A 487 -1.78 -15.48 21.36
C ALA A 487 -2.51 -16.73 21.92
N ASP A 488 -2.44 -17.87 21.22
CA ASP A 488 -2.98 -19.14 21.72
C ASP A 488 -2.25 -19.61 22.99
N ALA A 489 -0.92 -19.53 23.02
CA ALA A 489 -0.12 -19.90 24.20
C ALA A 489 -0.38 -19.01 25.41
N GLU A 490 -0.64 -17.72 25.19
CA GLU A 490 -1.01 -16.77 26.26
C GLU A 490 -2.43 -17.07 26.78
N SER A 491 -3.36 -17.48 25.92
CA SER A 491 -4.72 -17.86 26.31
C SER A 491 -4.77 -19.11 27.21
N VAL A 492 -3.85 -20.07 27.02
CA VAL A 492 -3.77 -21.31 27.81
C VAL A 492 -3.16 -21.08 29.21
N ARG A 493 -2.36 -20.03 29.38
CA ARG A 493 -1.73 -19.71 30.69
C ARG A 493 -2.65 -19.05 31.68
N ASP A 494 -3.88 -18.69 31.30
CA ASP A 494 -4.90 -18.12 32.19
C ASP A 494 -5.57 -19.23 33.01
N PRO A 495 -5.39 -19.32 34.35
CA PRO A 495 -6.00 -20.37 35.18
C PRO A 495 -7.54 -20.33 35.20
N ALA A 496 -8.17 -19.22 34.77
CA ALA A 496 -9.62 -19.17 34.54
C ALA A 496 -10.05 -19.89 33.27
N ASN A 497 -9.11 -20.28 32.41
CA ASN A 497 -9.39 -21.03 31.17
C ASN A 497 -9.58 -22.54 31.44
N ASP A 498 -9.03 -23.09 32.52
CA ASP A 498 -9.30 -24.46 32.95
C ASP A 498 -10.78 -24.67 33.37
N ASP A 499 -11.39 -23.65 34.00
CA ASP A 499 -12.81 -23.61 34.27
C ASP A 499 -13.66 -23.30 33.03
N ALA A 500 -13.11 -22.61 32.03
CA ALA A 500 -13.78 -22.30 30.78
C ALA A 500 -13.65 -23.41 29.75
N VAL A 501 -12.57 -24.20 29.76
CA VAL A 501 -12.43 -25.43 28.92
C VAL A 501 -13.39 -26.49 29.39
N THR A 502 -13.63 -26.62 30.71
CA THR A 502 -14.65 -27.51 31.26
C THR A 502 -16.08 -26.96 31.16
N ARG A 503 -16.26 -25.64 31.00
CA ARG A 503 -17.56 -25.01 30.71
C ARG A 503 -17.75 -24.61 29.25
N SER A 504 -16.71 -24.60 28.42
CA SER A 504 -16.75 -24.42 26.97
C SER A 504 -16.81 -25.76 26.24
N GLU A 505 -17.41 -26.77 26.83
CA GLU A 505 -18.42 -27.49 26.08
C GLU A 505 -19.46 -26.44 25.74
N ALA A 506 -19.11 -25.64 24.73
CA ALA A 506 -19.89 -24.56 24.17
C ALA A 506 -21.31 -25.07 24.04
N VAL A 507 -22.24 -24.39 24.63
CA VAL A 507 -23.66 -24.55 24.28
C VAL A 507 -23.70 -24.31 22.77
N ARG A 508 -23.55 -25.39 22.02
CA ARG A 508 -23.84 -25.43 20.59
C ARG A 508 -25.35 -25.22 20.50
N ALA A 509 -25.73 -23.98 20.39
CA ALA A 509 -27.11 -23.62 20.14
C ALA A 509 -27.37 -23.68 18.65
N LEU A 510 -28.41 -24.37 18.26
CA LEU A 510 -28.95 -24.34 16.93
C LEU A 510 -29.49 -22.92 16.69
N ARG A 511 -28.95 -22.22 15.71
CA ARG A 511 -29.34 -20.84 15.39
C ARG A 511 -29.57 -20.67 13.89
N ALA A 512 -30.46 -19.76 13.52
CA ALA A 512 -30.64 -19.34 12.15
C ALA A 512 -29.67 -18.19 11.83
N PHE A 513 -28.76 -18.44 10.92
CA PHE A 513 -27.80 -17.45 10.41
C PHE A 513 -28.31 -16.86 9.10
N VAL A 514 -28.33 -15.55 9.03
CA VAL A 514 -28.80 -14.78 7.88
C VAL A 514 -27.68 -13.86 7.40
N PHE A 515 -27.39 -13.92 6.12
CA PHE A 515 -26.55 -12.95 5.44
C PHE A 515 -27.39 -12.15 4.47
N THR A 516 -27.16 -10.85 4.42
CA THR A 516 -27.73 -9.95 3.43
C THR A 516 -26.62 -9.22 2.69
N ASP A 517 -26.86 -8.86 1.42
CA ASP A 517 -25.91 -8.16 0.61
C ASP A 517 -26.61 -7.34 -0.47
N ILE A 518 -26.14 -6.11 -0.75
CA ILE A 518 -26.68 -5.24 -1.78
C ILE A 518 -26.09 -5.62 -3.14
N VAL A 519 -26.95 -5.92 -4.10
CA VAL A 519 -26.51 -6.28 -5.45
C VAL A 519 -25.96 -5.06 -6.17
N ASP A 520 -24.78 -5.21 -6.80
CA ASP A 520 -24.08 -4.16 -7.55
C ASP A 520 -23.82 -2.88 -6.75
N SER A 521 -23.55 -2.99 -5.44
CA SER A 521 -23.34 -1.87 -4.50
C SER A 521 -22.31 -0.86 -5.00
N THR A 522 -21.18 -1.33 -5.55
CA THR A 522 -20.11 -0.48 -6.11
C THR A 522 -20.63 0.35 -7.30
N ARG A 523 -21.36 -0.28 -8.22
CA ARG A 523 -21.93 0.40 -9.38
C ARG A 523 -23.02 1.40 -8.99
N LEU A 524 -23.80 1.07 -7.97
CA LEU A 524 -24.82 1.99 -7.42
C LEU A 524 -24.17 3.20 -6.76
N ALA A 525 -23.12 3.00 -5.98
CA ALA A 525 -22.34 4.08 -5.37
C ALA A 525 -21.75 5.03 -6.43
N GLU A 526 -21.16 4.47 -7.49
CA GLU A 526 -20.63 5.25 -8.62
C GLU A 526 -21.72 6.04 -9.36
N SER A 527 -22.89 5.45 -9.52
CA SER A 527 -24.01 6.07 -10.28
C SER A 527 -24.72 7.17 -9.50
N LEU A 528 -24.86 7.02 -8.18
CA LEU A 528 -25.59 7.95 -7.31
C LEU A 528 -24.68 9.07 -6.78
N GLY A 529 -23.38 8.83 -6.68
CA GLY A 529 -22.42 9.69 -6.00
C GLY A 529 -22.42 9.51 -4.47
N ASP A 530 -21.38 10.02 -3.81
CA ASP A 530 -21.07 9.71 -2.40
C ASP A 530 -22.14 10.14 -1.40
N GLU A 531 -22.76 11.31 -1.57
CA GLU A 531 -23.71 11.84 -0.60
C GLU A 531 -25.09 11.15 -0.68
N PRO A 532 -25.71 10.98 -1.86
CA PRO A 532 -26.93 10.18 -2.00
C PRO A 532 -26.73 8.73 -1.57
N TRP A 533 -25.59 8.11 -1.95
CA TRP A 533 -25.27 6.75 -1.52
C TRP A 533 -25.18 6.62 -0.01
N ARG A 534 -24.51 7.54 0.68
CA ARG A 534 -24.47 7.56 2.16
C ARG A 534 -25.86 7.70 2.80
N ASN A 535 -26.76 8.43 2.18
CA ASN A 535 -28.14 8.57 2.66
C ASN A 535 -28.91 7.24 2.54
N VAL A 536 -28.78 6.56 1.39
CA VAL A 536 -29.34 5.23 1.14
C VAL A 536 -28.81 4.22 2.16
N MET A 537 -27.49 4.19 2.39
CA MET A 537 -26.86 3.27 3.35
C MET A 537 -27.32 3.52 4.79
N ARG A 538 -27.45 4.77 5.21
CA ARG A 538 -27.97 5.12 6.55
C ARG A 538 -29.44 4.71 6.73
N TRP A 539 -30.22 4.83 5.70
CA TRP A 539 -31.62 4.37 5.73
C TRP A 539 -31.67 2.84 5.79
N HIS A 540 -30.90 2.14 4.93
CA HIS A 540 -30.81 0.69 4.88
C HIS A 540 -30.35 0.11 6.23
N ASP A 541 -29.30 0.65 6.83
CA ASP A 541 -28.82 0.21 8.16
C ASP A 541 -29.92 0.33 9.23
N ARG A 542 -30.63 1.46 9.27
CA ARG A 542 -31.75 1.64 10.21
C ARG A 542 -32.90 0.67 9.96
N ALA A 543 -33.24 0.42 8.70
CA ALA A 543 -34.30 -0.51 8.35
C ALA A 543 -33.97 -1.94 8.78
N VAL A 544 -32.76 -2.42 8.49
CA VAL A 544 -32.28 -3.75 8.91
C VAL A 544 -32.29 -3.87 10.43
N ARG A 545 -31.66 -2.96 11.16
CA ARG A 545 -31.61 -3.01 12.63
C ARG A 545 -32.98 -2.97 13.28
N SER A 546 -33.89 -2.16 12.75
CA SER A 546 -35.25 -2.07 13.27
C SER A 546 -36.01 -3.39 13.11
N ILE A 547 -35.94 -4.01 11.94
CA ILE A 547 -36.64 -5.27 11.65
C ILE A 547 -36.02 -6.42 12.43
N VAL A 548 -34.69 -6.51 12.52
CA VAL A 548 -34.00 -7.54 13.30
C VAL A 548 -34.40 -7.46 14.77
N ALA A 549 -34.43 -6.26 15.35
CA ALA A 549 -34.83 -6.06 16.74
C ALA A 549 -36.30 -6.44 16.98
N GLN A 550 -37.23 -6.12 16.05
CA GLN A 550 -38.65 -6.47 16.14
C GLN A 550 -38.89 -8.00 16.17
N HIS A 551 -38.01 -8.77 15.51
CA HIS A 551 -38.11 -10.23 15.46
C HIS A 551 -37.16 -10.91 16.45
N GLY A 552 -36.55 -10.16 17.38
CA GLY A 552 -35.69 -10.72 18.43
C GLY A 552 -34.38 -11.30 17.89
N GLY A 553 -33.89 -10.80 16.77
CA GLY A 553 -32.61 -11.15 16.20
C GLY A 553 -31.46 -10.28 16.71
N GLU A 554 -30.26 -10.72 16.45
CA GLU A 554 -29.00 -10.05 16.77
C GLU A 554 -28.30 -9.62 15.47
N VAL A 555 -27.84 -8.37 15.39
CA VAL A 555 -26.91 -7.92 14.34
C VAL A 555 -25.51 -8.28 14.81
N VAL A 556 -24.96 -9.37 14.27
CA VAL A 556 -23.63 -9.87 14.64
C VAL A 556 -22.55 -9.00 14.05
N LYS A 557 -22.69 -8.63 12.76
CA LYS A 557 -21.70 -7.83 12.03
C LYS A 557 -22.34 -7.10 10.87
N SER A 558 -21.85 -5.87 10.58
CA SER A 558 -22.09 -5.15 9.33
C SER A 558 -20.83 -5.23 8.49
N THR A 559 -20.96 -5.57 7.20
CA THR A 559 -19.87 -5.73 6.24
C THR A 559 -19.82 -4.61 5.20
N GLY A 560 -20.27 -3.41 5.58
CA GLY A 560 -20.39 -2.27 4.69
C GLY A 560 -21.76 -2.22 4.02
N ASP A 561 -21.96 -2.94 2.95
CA ASP A 561 -23.21 -3.06 2.19
C ASP A 561 -24.10 -4.28 2.56
N GLY A 562 -23.58 -5.15 3.45
CA GLY A 562 -24.28 -6.33 3.92
C GLY A 562 -24.32 -6.47 5.44
N PHE A 563 -25.09 -7.45 5.93
CA PHE A 563 -25.23 -7.77 7.34
C PHE A 563 -25.10 -9.27 7.58
N PHE A 564 -24.46 -9.61 8.69
CA PHE A 564 -24.53 -10.93 9.31
C PHE A 564 -25.43 -10.84 10.54
N LEU A 565 -26.51 -11.60 10.53
CA LEU A 565 -27.56 -11.63 11.55
C LEU A 565 -27.69 -13.04 12.13
N ALA A 566 -28.09 -13.14 13.40
CA ALA A 566 -28.38 -14.41 14.06
C ALA A 566 -29.73 -14.35 14.78
N PHE A 567 -30.47 -15.46 14.73
CA PHE A 567 -31.77 -15.61 15.41
C PHE A 567 -31.80 -16.94 16.17
N ASP A 568 -32.48 -16.95 17.32
CA ASP A 568 -32.68 -18.14 18.14
C ASP A 568 -33.73 -19.09 17.54
N ASP A 569 -34.55 -18.59 16.61
CA ASP A 569 -35.70 -19.27 16.04
C ASP A 569 -35.72 -19.09 14.52
N THR A 570 -35.93 -20.19 13.79
CA THR A 570 -35.94 -20.21 12.32
C THR A 570 -37.11 -19.40 11.75
N ASP A 571 -38.29 -19.49 12.38
CA ASP A 571 -39.49 -18.77 11.90
C ASP A 571 -39.30 -17.27 12.04
N ARG A 572 -38.69 -16.79 13.13
CA ARG A 572 -38.36 -15.37 13.32
C ARG A 572 -37.35 -14.87 12.30
N ALA A 573 -36.36 -15.68 11.95
CA ALA A 573 -35.40 -15.32 10.90
C ALA A 573 -36.09 -15.16 9.53
N LEU A 574 -36.97 -16.09 9.17
CA LEU A 574 -37.74 -16.04 7.93
C LEU A 574 -38.70 -14.85 7.92
N GLU A 575 -39.44 -14.60 9.01
CA GLU A 575 -40.30 -13.42 9.14
C GLU A 575 -39.55 -12.10 9.03
N ALA A 576 -38.38 -11.99 9.67
CA ALA A 576 -37.54 -10.83 9.59
C ALA A 576 -37.06 -10.57 8.16
N THR A 577 -36.61 -11.60 7.44
CA THR A 577 -36.14 -11.47 6.06
C THR A 577 -37.27 -11.14 5.07
N ILE A 578 -38.47 -11.70 5.25
CA ILE A 578 -39.67 -11.32 4.51
C ILE A 578 -40.03 -9.87 4.79
N GLY A 579 -40.03 -9.47 6.08
CA GLY A 579 -40.31 -8.08 6.48
C GLY A 579 -39.32 -7.10 5.87
N LEU A 580 -38.02 -7.47 5.78
CA LEU A 580 -37.00 -6.65 5.17
C LEU A 580 -37.25 -6.45 3.67
N GLN A 581 -37.52 -7.50 2.90
CA GLN A 581 -37.81 -7.40 1.48
C GLN A 581 -39.08 -6.53 1.22
N ARG A 582 -40.13 -6.72 2.01
CA ARG A 582 -41.32 -5.89 1.94
C ARG A 582 -41.05 -4.41 2.22
N ARG A 583 -40.21 -4.15 3.23
CA ARG A 583 -39.83 -2.78 3.58
C ARG A 583 -39.02 -2.10 2.49
N LEU A 584 -38.14 -2.85 1.81
CA LEU A 584 -37.37 -2.38 0.65
C LEU A 584 -38.32 -2.07 -0.53
N ALA A 585 -39.28 -2.96 -0.81
CA ALA A 585 -40.28 -2.76 -1.87
C ALA A 585 -41.16 -1.54 -1.61
N GLU A 586 -41.71 -1.39 -0.39
CA GLU A 586 -42.50 -0.24 0.02
C GLU A 586 -41.74 1.09 -0.12
N HIS A 587 -40.42 1.08 0.25
CA HIS A 587 -39.59 2.27 0.12
C HIS A 587 -39.36 2.62 -1.36
N ARG A 588 -39.14 1.61 -2.20
CA ARG A 588 -38.99 1.78 -3.65
C ARG A 588 -40.25 2.38 -4.30
N GLU A 589 -41.43 1.95 -3.85
CA GLU A 589 -42.71 2.51 -4.33
C GLU A 589 -42.91 3.95 -3.88
N ARG A 590 -42.52 4.32 -2.65
CA ARG A 590 -42.77 5.66 -2.08
C ARG A 590 -41.73 6.70 -2.49
N GLU A 591 -40.49 6.32 -2.49
CA GLU A 591 -39.32 7.22 -2.67
C GLU A 591 -38.68 7.07 -4.06
N GLY A 592 -39.16 6.14 -4.87
CA GLY A 592 -38.68 5.89 -6.23
C GLY A 592 -37.42 5.02 -6.30
N PHE A 593 -36.75 4.73 -5.17
CA PHE A 593 -35.52 3.92 -5.12
C PHE A 593 -35.34 3.19 -3.80
N ALA A 594 -34.96 1.93 -3.88
CA ALA A 594 -34.28 1.16 -2.82
C ALA A 594 -33.35 0.14 -3.45
N PRO A 595 -32.20 -0.18 -2.85
CA PRO A 595 -31.28 -1.17 -3.39
C PRO A 595 -31.92 -2.55 -3.44
N ALA A 596 -31.56 -3.35 -4.44
CA ALA A 596 -31.91 -4.76 -4.48
C ALA A 596 -31.02 -5.52 -3.49
N VAL A 597 -31.62 -6.27 -2.57
CA VAL A 597 -30.88 -7.02 -1.52
C VAL A 597 -31.09 -8.51 -1.73
N ARG A 598 -29.99 -9.26 -1.76
CA ARG A 598 -30.01 -10.74 -1.74
C ARG A 598 -29.85 -11.23 -0.31
N ILE A 599 -30.54 -12.30 0.03
CA ILE A 599 -30.55 -12.84 1.39
C ILE A 599 -30.33 -14.34 1.37
N GLY A 600 -29.42 -14.84 2.22
CA GLY A 600 -29.16 -16.28 2.41
C GLY A 600 -29.34 -16.71 3.84
N ILE A 601 -30.05 -17.84 4.06
CA ILE A 601 -30.38 -18.36 5.39
C ILE A 601 -29.91 -19.81 5.51
N ASN A 602 -29.25 -20.11 6.64
CA ASN A 602 -28.93 -21.47 7.04
C ASN A 602 -29.03 -21.64 8.55
N VAL A 603 -29.67 -22.72 8.99
CA VAL A 603 -29.78 -23.11 10.40
C VAL A 603 -28.70 -24.14 10.71
N ALA A 604 -27.90 -23.86 11.71
CA ALA A 604 -26.83 -24.77 12.10
C ALA A 604 -26.43 -24.56 13.56
N GLU A 605 -25.81 -25.59 14.12
CA GLU A 605 -25.05 -25.40 15.35
C GLU A 605 -23.78 -24.62 15.06
N ALA A 606 -23.53 -23.57 15.82
CA ALA A 606 -22.30 -22.80 15.75
C ALA A 606 -21.75 -22.50 17.13
N SER A 607 -20.45 -22.35 17.18
CA SER A 607 -19.77 -21.89 18.38
C SER A 607 -19.84 -20.37 18.44
N ARG A 608 -20.35 -19.83 19.55
CA ARG A 608 -20.35 -18.39 19.80
C ARG A 608 -19.01 -18.00 20.40
N SER A 609 -18.34 -17.01 19.82
CA SER A 609 -17.11 -16.42 20.35
C SER A 609 -17.32 -14.92 20.53
N GLY A 610 -17.62 -14.49 21.75
CA GLY A 610 -17.99 -13.09 22.03
C GLY A 610 -19.32 -12.71 21.38
N SER A 611 -19.31 -11.69 20.51
CA SER A 611 -20.45 -11.27 19.69
C SER A 611 -20.50 -11.94 18.32
N ASP A 612 -19.53 -12.80 17.96
CA ASP A 612 -19.43 -13.43 16.65
C ASP A 612 -19.74 -14.94 16.71
N TYR A 613 -20.13 -15.50 15.56
CA TYR A 613 -20.41 -16.93 15.39
C TYR A 613 -19.50 -17.50 14.32
N SER A 614 -18.92 -18.66 14.59
CA SER A 614 -18.05 -19.37 13.64
C SER A 614 -18.48 -20.82 13.45
N GLY A 615 -18.22 -21.33 12.24
CA GLY A 615 -18.51 -22.72 11.91
C GLY A 615 -18.89 -22.92 10.45
N ARG A 616 -18.92 -24.20 10.03
CA ARG A 616 -19.31 -24.55 8.64
C ARG A 616 -20.69 -24.05 8.27
N GLY A 617 -21.64 -24.03 9.24
CA GLY A 617 -23.00 -23.59 9.02
C GLY A 617 -23.13 -22.07 8.77
N VAL A 618 -22.32 -21.28 9.42
CA VAL A 618 -22.23 -19.81 9.19
C VAL A 618 -21.69 -19.54 7.78
N ASN A 619 -20.60 -20.21 7.40
CA ASN A 619 -20.03 -20.10 6.05
C ASN A 619 -21.03 -20.54 4.97
N LEU A 620 -21.84 -21.56 5.25
CA LEU A 620 -22.87 -22.02 4.33
C LEU A 620 -23.93 -20.94 4.10
N ALA A 621 -24.41 -20.25 5.16
CA ALA A 621 -25.37 -19.13 5.02
C ALA A 621 -24.83 -18.02 4.12
N ALA A 622 -23.56 -17.65 4.28
CA ALA A 622 -22.91 -16.65 3.43
C ALA A 622 -22.83 -17.10 1.96
N ARG A 623 -22.55 -18.38 1.69
CA ARG A 623 -22.51 -18.92 0.32
C ARG A 623 -23.91 -19.02 -0.31
N VAL A 624 -24.92 -19.33 0.48
CA VAL A 624 -26.33 -19.31 0.03
C VAL A 624 -26.74 -17.88 -0.33
N CYS A 625 -26.36 -16.87 0.45
CA CYS A 625 -26.59 -15.46 0.13
C CYS A 625 -25.93 -15.08 -1.19
N ALA A 626 -24.66 -15.44 -1.39
CA ALA A 626 -23.92 -15.14 -2.62
C ALA A 626 -24.55 -15.79 -3.88
N ALA A 627 -25.30 -16.87 -3.71
CA ALA A 627 -26.00 -17.58 -4.80
C ALA A 627 -27.42 -17.04 -5.07
N ALA A 628 -27.95 -16.17 -4.20
CA ALA A 628 -29.24 -15.55 -4.38
C ALA A 628 -29.16 -14.38 -5.39
N SER A 629 -30.25 -14.16 -6.12
CA SER A 629 -30.45 -12.99 -6.97
C SER A 629 -30.89 -11.77 -6.17
N GLY A 630 -30.90 -10.58 -6.77
CA GLY A 630 -31.48 -9.39 -6.13
C GLY A 630 -32.94 -9.59 -5.77
N ASP A 631 -33.35 -9.08 -4.60
CA ASP A 631 -34.68 -9.21 -4.02
C ASP A 631 -35.10 -10.70 -3.72
N GLU A 632 -34.14 -11.61 -3.73
CA GLU A 632 -34.37 -13.04 -3.45
C GLU A 632 -33.94 -13.42 -2.02
N ILE A 633 -34.75 -14.27 -1.39
CA ILE A 633 -34.44 -14.94 -0.13
C ILE A 633 -34.23 -16.42 -0.43
N LEU A 634 -33.00 -16.91 -0.26
CA LEU A 634 -32.68 -18.35 -0.35
C LEU A 634 -32.49 -18.93 1.04
N VAL A 635 -33.08 -20.08 1.29
CA VAL A 635 -32.91 -20.84 2.53
C VAL A 635 -32.48 -22.27 2.20
N THR A 636 -31.56 -22.85 2.98
CA THR A 636 -31.21 -24.27 2.83
C THR A 636 -32.41 -25.13 3.19
N ARG A 637 -32.62 -26.23 2.46
CA ARG A 637 -33.77 -27.13 2.70
C ARG A 637 -33.74 -27.72 4.11
N SER A 638 -32.56 -28.10 4.60
CA SER A 638 -32.37 -28.58 5.97
C SER A 638 -32.76 -27.55 7.03
N SER A 639 -32.74 -26.26 6.71
CA SER A 639 -33.20 -25.21 7.64
C SER A 639 -34.72 -25.15 7.75
N LEU A 640 -35.43 -25.47 6.69
CA LEU A 640 -36.90 -25.52 6.70
C LEU A 640 -37.45 -26.64 7.59
N ASP A 641 -36.71 -27.73 7.77
CA ASP A 641 -37.06 -28.83 8.69
C ASP A 641 -37.11 -28.35 10.15
N ASN A 642 -36.46 -27.25 10.49
CA ASN A 642 -36.48 -26.61 11.81
C ASN A 642 -37.58 -25.56 11.98
N SER A 643 -38.36 -25.28 10.92
CA SER A 643 -39.46 -24.33 10.96
C SER A 643 -40.75 -25.01 11.49
N ARG A 644 -41.47 -24.30 12.35
CA ARG A 644 -42.76 -24.70 12.87
C ARG A 644 -43.94 -24.14 12.07
N ARG A 645 -43.66 -23.21 11.17
CA ARG A 645 -44.64 -22.55 10.32
C ARG A 645 -44.47 -22.94 8.86
N THR A 646 -45.54 -22.83 8.11
CA THR A 646 -45.50 -23.05 6.67
C THR A 646 -45.31 -21.70 5.98
N PHE A 647 -44.25 -21.58 5.20
CA PHE A 647 -43.92 -20.42 4.39
C PHE A 647 -44.28 -20.67 2.91
N ASN A 648 -44.55 -19.62 2.17
CA ASN A 648 -44.80 -19.73 0.73
C ASN A 648 -43.46 -19.93 0.00
N LEU A 649 -43.24 -21.14 -0.49
CA LEU A 649 -41.99 -21.52 -1.16
C LEU A 649 -42.11 -21.27 -2.67
N GLY A 650 -41.01 -20.78 -3.23
CA GLY A 650 -40.82 -20.68 -4.68
C GLY A 650 -40.02 -21.88 -5.19
N ASP A 651 -39.09 -21.63 -6.10
CA ASP A 651 -38.33 -22.66 -6.79
C ASP A 651 -37.37 -23.38 -5.84
N HIS A 652 -37.38 -24.71 -5.95
CA HIS A 652 -36.39 -25.57 -5.31
C HIS A 652 -35.20 -25.76 -6.26
N ARG A 653 -33.98 -25.51 -5.73
CA ARG A 653 -32.74 -25.65 -6.50
C ARG A 653 -31.73 -26.50 -5.75
N THR A 654 -30.88 -27.16 -6.50
CA THR A 654 -29.69 -27.81 -5.96
C THR A 654 -28.48 -27.10 -6.52
N LEU A 655 -27.65 -26.55 -5.63
CA LEU A 655 -26.54 -25.68 -6.01
C LEU A 655 -25.20 -26.29 -5.62
N GLU A 656 -24.21 -26.12 -6.46
CA GLU A 656 -22.82 -26.33 -6.14
C GLU A 656 -22.25 -24.99 -5.65
N LEU A 657 -21.86 -24.94 -4.37
CA LEU A 657 -21.41 -23.70 -3.74
C LEU A 657 -19.88 -23.73 -3.56
N LYS A 658 -19.21 -22.66 -3.96
CA LYS A 658 -17.75 -22.56 -3.90
C LYS A 658 -17.22 -22.81 -2.48
N GLY A 659 -16.37 -23.84 -2.32
CA GLY A 659 -15.75 -24.19 -1.04
C GLY A 659 -16.66 -24.98 -0.07
N VAL A 660 -17.82 -25.45 -0.54
CA VAL A 660 -18.71 -26.37 0.18
C VAL A 660 -18.66 -27.73 -0.49
N ALA A 661 -18.37 -28.79 0.27
CA ALA A 661 -18.34 -30.14 -0.26
C ALA A 661 -19.77 -30.65 -0.53
N GLY A 662 -20.04 -31.07 -1.76
CA GLY A 662 -21.31 -31.67 -2.17
C GLY A 662 -22.35 -30.62 -2.65
N LEU A 663 -23.48 -31.13 -3.09
CA LEU A 663 -24.61 -30.33 -3.59
C LEU A 663 -25.50 -29.90 -2.41
N VAL A 664 -25.89 -28.63 -2.40
CA VAL A 664 -26.74 -28.01 -1.37
C VAL A 664 -28.13 -27.75 -1.94
N GLY A 665 -29.15 -28.39 -1.32
CA GLY A 665 -30.56 -28.11 -1.62
C GLY A 665 -30.99 -26.77 -0.99
N VAL A 666 -31.54 -25.86 -1.80
CA VAL A 666 -32.11 -24.58 -1.34
C VAL A 666 -33.52 -24.39 -1.85
N ALA A 667 -34.28 -23.54 -1.19
CA ALA A 667 -35.60 -23.09 -1.64
C ALA A 667 -35.67 -21.56 -1.60
N ALA A 668 -36.31 -20.96 -2.57
CA ALA A 668 -36.64 -19.54 -2.54
C ALA A 668 -37.88 -19.31 -1.66
N ILE A 669 -37.89 -18.20 -0.89
CA ILE A 669 -39.05 -17.77 -0.12
C ILE A 669 -39.82 -16.68 -0.93
N ARG A 670 -41.08 -16.89 -1.17
CA ARG A 670 -41.98 -15.87 -1.77
C ARG A 670 -42.42 -14.90 -0.68
N TRP A 671 -42.02 -13.69 -0.76
CA TRP A 671 -42.27 -12.64 0.24
C TRP A 671 -43.29 -11.59 -0.20
N HIS A 672 -43.81 -11.69 -1.45
CA HIS A 672 -44.85 -10.84 -2.02
C HIS A 672 -46.24 -11.18 -1.45
#